data_e4efed2f2baca95d222c0255d6bbfd35
#
_entry.id   e4efed2f2baca95d222c0255d6bbfd35
#
_cell.length_a   1.000
_cell.length_b   1.000
_cell.length_c   1.000
_cell.angle_alpha   90.00
_cell.angle_beta   90.00
_cell.angle_gamma   90.00
#
_symmetry.space_group_name_H-M   'P 1'
#
loop_
_entity.id
_entity.type
_entity.pdbx_description
1 polymer ?
#
loop_
_entity_poly.entity_id
_entity_poly.type
_entity_poly.pdbx_seq_one_letter_code
_entity_poly.pdbx_strand_id
1 'polypeptide(L)'
;MQKDTPFPKVSKHQKLPHMHADREARLREEFSRQFIHGMSERIRGDFGPKQLEGFIRKRFEFFLQAVGKQGLIRLQSGKPLSDQDPQMQFYGTATIEVVCPIAPYGVVTLEKLMRKRNHHVTQSMHPMMSVDFDQNDGLVSISAPDPEKRIYDYIFIQFESEGDPEQLQELESAIAKHMLAVQCSFEDQSSILNKLDQLKDRIHEQEHISEEDIIEWQKLCDWLKKDNFTFFGYCSLISTTNADEQAFEPQISSGLGILNPRFVEQEQNQTFQILKAHLWRHHQNTFPFKLDRIAATSPLLRFENLMRLGLRLPAEISSDAEIPQVEHVFLGLLRSSSLNVKNIETPLIHKKIKSIFLNKRMLPNSYDYNEVVRIFGATPKFELFRSTADELLQMVEDMFSVHDPNRIHCFRIQTKAPGILKLMIMLPLPLFNEVSIQKIVLHLKSRFNHRSLEWYTASEGEKCRLHLDLETPLESSEYLHKKTDLLLLEKELSNLINPWDYRLKEWLRNHYPGSDGKTLFERYAPLMPGHYKVRVSCEDAAEDIRHLEKLSHGEPIQVDLKPFQTPSIIPGPVSLLLLYTQEQLDLNQVMPALQNLGVHVIDQLSTRFGNHEKTLGYLQSFRVTRKDGTSIDEKRYKSLLEEILREEFLGRTRNDPLNALALLADLDLGAIKILQLYRNLYLQLNDPYSMDTVNQCLLRNSGCAFSLYQTFSTRFSPEQSYGQLDYRQQVLLPEKDAQFKDLLNKVKDLGEDVILRRLYDLIQNTLRTNFFRKHEISETFISVKLNSRKVEKMPAPTPLYEIFVQDVGMEGTHLRFGNVARGGLRWSDRPDDFRNEILGLAKTQQSKNVVIVPVGSKGGFVLKSKFKDRKMAREESHIQYQRFIRGMLEITDNLDRHGEPYHPQDVICYDSMDPYLVVAADKGTSAFSDTANQISMEHDYWLGDAFASG
;
A
#
# COMPACT_ATOMS: atom_id res chain seq x y z
N MET A 1 -27.30 52.73 16.84
CA MET A 1 -25.83 52.83 16.66
C MET A 1 -25.41 51.57 15.86
N GLN A 2 -25.20 51.72 14.57
CA GLN A 2 -24.61 50.65 13.74
C GLN A 2 -23.17 50.54 14.20
N LYS A 3 -22.76 49.36 14.71
CA LYS A 3 -21.39 49.04 15.03
C LYS A 3 -20.60 49.06 13.71
N ASP A 4 -19.63 49.94 13.59
CA ASP A 4 -18.68 50.02 12.50
C ASP A 4 -17.95 48.65 12.41
N THR A 5 -18.30 47.83 11.42
CA THR A 5 -17.53 46.64 11.12
C THR A 5 -16.24 47.09 10.43
N PRO A 6 -15.06 46.62 10.83
CA PRO A 6 -13.75 47.05 10.31
C PRO A 6 -13.57 46.82 8.83
N PHE A 7 -14.32 45.90 8.25
CA PHE A 7 -14.44 45.70 6.80
C PHE A 7 -15.90 45.93 6.39
N PRO A 8 -16.26 47.10 5.82
CA PRO A 8 -17.59 47.35 5.39
C PRO A 8 -18.05 46.40 4.30
N LYS A 9 -19.27 45.87 4.43
CA LYS A 9 -19.88 45.05 3.39
C LYS A 9 -20.20 45.89 2.14
N VAL A 10 -19.98 45.28 0.95
CA VAL A 10 -20.40 45.89 -0.31
C VAL A 10 -21.92 46.01 -0.33
N SER A 11 -22.47 47.21 -0.22
CA SER A 11 -23.91 47.44 -0.46
C SER A 11 -24.15 47.36 -1.98
N LYS A 12 -25.21 46.63 -2.41
CA LYS A 12 -25.58 46.44 -3.82
C LYS A 12 -25.84 47.77 -4.57
N HIS A 13 -25.80 48.91 -3.90
CA HIS A 13 -26.14 50.22 -4.44
C HIS A 13 -25.10 51.32 -4.20
N GLN A 14 -23.84 50.96 -3.87
CA GLN A 14 -22.79 52.01 -3.73
C GLN A 14 -22.39 52.51 -5.15
N LYS A 15 -22.78 53.76 -5.48
CA LYS A 15 -22.36 54.40 -6.71
C LYS A 15 -20.84 54.60 -6.72
N LEU A 16 -20.20 54.27 -7.83
CA LEU A 16 -18.80 54.56 -8.08
C LEU A 16 -18.58 56.10 -7.98
N PRO A 17 -17.42 56.57 -7.48
CA PRO A 17 -17.07 57.99 -7.56
C PRO A 17 -17.19 58.46 -9.01
N HIS A 18 -17.86 59.63 -9.22
CA HIS A 18 -17.93 60.25 -10.53
C HIS A 18 -16.51 60.65 -10.98
N MET A 19 -15.87 59.88 -11.85
CA MET A 19 -14.61 60.19 -12.48
C MET A 19 -14.83 60.61 -13.94
N HIS A 20 -13.93 61.48 -14.46
CA HIS A 20 -13.88 61.74 -15.88
C HIS A 20 -13.55 60.46 -16.67
N ALA A 21 -14.24 60.17 -17.74
CA ALA A 21 -14.11 58.95 -18.53
C ALA A 21 -12.66 58.62 -18.96
N ASP A 22 -11.89 59.65 -19.31
CA ASP A 22 -10.48 59.49 -19.71
C ASP A 22 -9.58 59.07 -18.55
N ARG A 23 -9.83 59.56 -17.33
CA ARG A 23 -9.10 59.18 -16.10
C ARG A 23 -9.44 57.75 -15.73
N GLU A 24 -10.69 57.38 -15.82
CA GLU A 24 -11.13 55.99 -15.54
C GLU A 24 -10.51 54.99 -16.52
N ALA A 25 -10.48 55.33 -17.82
CA ALA A 25 -9.91 54.48 -18.84
C ALA A 25 -8.39 54.26 -18.60
N ARG A 26 -7.63 55.32 -18.24
CA ARG A 26 -6.22 55.22 -17.92
C ARG A 26 -5.97 54.36 -16.67
N LEU A 27 -6.69 54.59 -15.59
CA LEU A 27 -6.56 53.83 -14.36
C LEU A 27 -6.90 52.35 -14.55
N ARG A 28 -7.90 52.05 -15.40
CA ARG A 28 -8.25 50.69 -15.76
C ARG A 28 -7.14 50.00 -16.56
N GLU A 29 -6.47 50.71 -17.47
CA GLU A 29 -5.31 50.16 -18.19
C GLU A 29 -4.14 49.89 -17.27
N GLU A 30 -3.82 50.85 -16.37
CA GLU A 30 -2.76 50.70 -15.35
C GLU A 30 -3.06 49.52 -14.41
N PHE A 31 -4.29 49.43 -13.89
CA PHE A 31 -4.77 48.32 -13.09
C PHE A 31 -4.63 46.99 -13.85
N SER A 32 -5.10 46.95 -15.09
CA SER A 32 -5.08 45.75 -15.90
C SER A 32 -3.65 45.23 -16.08
N ARG A 33 -2.72 46.08 -16.30
CA ARG A 33 -1.29 45.75 -16.46
C ARG A 33 -0.72 45.11 -15.20
N GLN A 34 -0.97 45.70 -14.03
CA GLN A 34 -0.48 45.19 -12.75
C GLN A 34 -1.19 43.88 -12.35
N PHE A 35 -2.52 43.84 -12.58
CA PHE A 35 -3.34 42.65 -12.27
C PHE A 35 -2.91 41.45 -13.10
N ILE A 36 -2.72 41.61 -14.42
CA ILE A 36 -2.24 40.55 -15.33
C ILE A 36 -0.81 40.12 -14.98
N HIS A 37 0.04 41.02 -14.56
CA HIS A 37 1.41 40.70 -14.13
C HIS A 37 1.41 39.77 -12.90
N GLY A 38 0.48 39.99 -11.98
CA GLY A 38 0.26 39.13 -10.82
C GLY A 38 -0.47 37.80 -11.11
N MET A 39 -0.95 37.54 -12.33
CA MET A 39 -1.59 36.29 -12.73
C MET A 39 -0.56 35.27 -13.24
N SER A 40 -0.65 34.02 -12.83
CA SER A 40 0.15 32.94 -13.43
C SER A 40 -0.24 32.68 -14.89
N GLU A 41 0.71 32.18 -15.70
CA GLU A 41 0.44 31.82 -17.11
C GLU A 41 -0.70 30.80 -17.24
N ARG A 42 -0.80 29.87 -16.30
CA ARG A 42 -1.88 28.89 -16.25
C ARG A 42 -3.25 29.57 -16.12
N ILE A 43 -3.39 30.47 -15.17
CA ILE A 43 -4.65 31.20 -14.97
C ILE A 43 -4.99 32.06 -16.20
N ARG A 44 -3.98 32.71 -16.82
CA ARG A 44 -4.20 33.50 -18.05
C ARG A 44 -4.67 32.65 -19.23
N GLY A 45 -4.12 31.43 -19.35
CA GLY A 45 -4.48 30.47 -20.41
C GLY A 45 -5.94 29.97 -20.36
N ASP A 46 -6.57 30.02 -19.19
CA ASP A 46 -7.96 29.59 -19.01
C ASP A 46 -8.99 30.61 -19.58
N PHE A 47 -8.55 31.81 -19.98
CA PHE A 47 -9.43 32.87 -20.47
C PHE A 47 -9.21 33.18 -21.95
N GLY A 48 -10.32 33.27 -22.71
CA GLY A 48 -10.29 33.98 -24.00
C GLY A 48 -10.14 35.52 -23.81
N PRO A 49 -9.61 36.25 -24.81
CA PRO A 49 -9.32 37.68 -24.67
C PRO A 49 -10.49 38.54 -24.16
N LYS A 50 -11.70 38.33 -24.66
CA LYS A 50 -12.89 39.04 -24.21
C LYS A 50 -13.34 38.66 -22.79
N GLN A 51 -13.12 37.40 -22.42
CA GLN A 51 -13.45 36.92 -21.08
C GLN A 51 -12.50 37.50 -20.06
N LEU A 52 -11.20 37.55 -20.38
CA LEU A 52 -10.18 38.16 -19.52
C LEU A 52 -10.45 39.63 -19.29
N GLU A 53 -10.80 40.41 -20.35
CA GLU A 53 -11.18 41.82 -20.22
C GLU A 53 -12.40 42.01 -19.29
N GLY A 54 -13.44 41.23 -19.48
CA GLY A 54 -14.63 41.26 -18.61
C GLY A 54 -14.31 40.85 -17.15
N PHE A 55 -13.41 39.87 -16.96
CA PHE A 55 -12.93 39.43 -15.65
C PHE A 55 -12.19 40.57 -14.94
N ILE A 56 -11.26 41.23 -15.60
CA ILE A 56 -10.44 42.32 -15.05
C ILE A 56 -11.31 43.53 -14.74
N ARG A 57 -12.25 43.90 -15.65
CA ARG A 57 -13.14 45.06 -15.43
C ARG A 57 -13.92 44.93 -14.12
N LYS A 58 -14.53 43.79 -13.83
CA LYS A 58 -15.26 43.58 -12.57
C LYS A 58 -14.37 43.72 -11.33
N ARG A 59 -13.08 43.36 -11.43
CA ARG A 59 -12.10 43.47 -10.35
C ARG A 59 -11.61 44.92 -10.18
N PHE A 60 -11.47 45.65 -11.26
CA PHE A 60 -11.18 47.05 -11.21
C PHE A 60 -12.28 47.85 -10.52
N GLU A 61 -13.56 47.61 -10.87
CA GLU A 61 -14.71 48.21 -10.20
C GLU A 61 -14.71 47.94 -8.68
N PHE A 62 -14.37 46.72 -8.28
CA PHE A 62 -14.26 46.35 -6.85
C PHE A 62 -13.05 47.02 -6.19
N PHE A 63 -11.90 47.09 -6.85
CA PHE A 63 -10.73 47.76 -6.38
C PHE A 63 -10.99 49.26 -6.12
N LEU A 64 -11.63 49.95 -7.04
CA LEU A 64 -12.02 51.36 -6.89
C LEU A 64 -12.93 51.63 -5.67
N GLN A 65 -13.78 50.66 -5.31
CA GLN A 65 -14.62 50.77 -4.11
C GLN A 65 -13.85 50.60 -2.82
N ALA A 66 -12.72 49.89 -2.86
CA ALA A 66 -11.91 49.54 -1.70
C ALA A 66 -10.77 50.54 -1.42
N VAL A 67 -10.22 51.14 -2.47
CA VAL A 67 -9.10 52.07 -2.37
C VAL A 67 -9.51 53.32 -1.56
N GLY A 68 -8.65 53.76 -0.66
CA GLY A 68 -8.92 54.84 0.28
C GLY A 68 -9.64 54.41 1.55
N LYS A 69 -10.04 53.14 1.67
CA LYS A 69 -10.65 52.55 2.87
C LYS A 69 -9.68 51.60 3.58
N GLN A 70 -10.04 51.18 4.78
CA GLN A 70 -9.24 50.21 5.55
C GLN A 70 -9.25 48.78 4.93
N GLY A 71 -10.10 48.53 3.93
CA GLY A 71 -10.21 47.28 3.20
C GLY A 71 -11.67 46.92 2.86
N LEU A 72 -11.85 46.04 1.90
CA LEU A 72 -13.15 45.58 1.45
C LEU A 72 -13.10 44.09 1.18
N ILE A 73 -14.15 43.37 1.59
CA ILE A 73 -14.31 41.94 1.36
C ILE A 73 -15.54 41.71 0.51
N ARG A 74 -15.43 40.84 -0.48
CA ARG A 74 -16.54 40.37 -1.30
C ARG A 74 -16.49 38.85 -1.41
N LEU A 75 -17.55 38.19 -0.99
CA LEU A 75 -17.78 36.77 -1.17
C LEU A 75 -18.92 36.54 -2.14
N GLN A 76 -18.72 35.79 -3.18
CA GLN A 76 -19.71 35.52 -4.21
C GLN A 76 -19.78 34.01 -4.50
N SER A 77 -20.98 33.44 -4.47
CA SER A 77 -21.22 32.12 -5.07
C SER A 77 -21.48 32.33 -6.57
N GLY A 78 -20.89 31.55 -7.43
CA GLY A 78 -20.98 31.72 -8.88
C GLY A 78 -20.96 30.42 -9.64
N LYS A 79 -21.44 30.46 -10.87
CA LYS A 79 -21.19 29.42 -11.86
C LYS A 79 -19.70 29.37 -12.20
N PRO A 80 -19.13 28.20 -12.58
CA PRO A 80 -17.74 28.11 -13.00
C PRO A 80 -17.39 29.09 -14.10
N LEU A 81 -16.16 29.62 -14.08
CA LEU A 81 -15.67 30.67 -15.01
C LEU A 81 -15.56 30.21 -16.46
N SER A 82 -15.59 28.93 -16.76
CA SER A 82 -15.58 28.39 -18.11
C SER A 82 -16.85 27.61 -18.41
N ASP A 83 -17.67 28.17 -19.34
CA ASP A 83 -18.86 27.50 -19.91
C ASP A 83 -18.49 26.30 -20.83
N GLN A 84 -17.24 25.87 -20.91
CA GLN A 84 -16.79 24.94 -21.94
C GLN A 84 -16.49 23.52 -21.48
N ASP A 85 -16.61 23.17 -20.20
CA ASP A 85 -16.40 21.80 -19.74
C ASP A 85 -17.67 21.17 -19.14
N PRO A 86 -18.38 20.30 -19.90
CA PRO A 86 -19.60 19.63 -19.41
C PRO A 86 -19.36 18.66 -18.25
N GLN A 87 -18.11 18.28 -17.98
CA GLN A 87 -17.77 17.35 -16.89
C GLN A 87 -17.60 18.02 -15.51
N MET A 88 -17.46 19.35 -15.46
CA MET A 88 -17.40 20.14 -14.22
C MET A 88 -18.75 20.57 -13.65
N GLN A 89 -19.85 20.00 -14.07
CA GLN A 89 -21.22 20.36 -13.65
C GLN A 89 -21.59 19.98 -12.21
N PHE A 90 -20.72 19.33 -11.44
CA PHE A 90 -21.12 18.75 -10.14
C PHE A 90 -20.72 19.54 -8.89
N TYR A 91 -19.86 20.57 -8.99
CA TYR A 91 -19.52 21.39 -7.83
C TYR A 91 -19.68 22.87 -8.15
N GLY A 92 -20.54 23.56 -7.36
CA GLY A 92 -20.60 25.01 -7.38
C GLY A 92 -19.25 25.58 -6.92
N THR A 93 -18.89 26.75 -7.46
CA THR A 93 -17.68 27.46 -7.02
C THR A 93 -18.07 28.76 -6.34
N ALA A 94 -17.30 29.17 -5.32
CA ALA A 94 -17.40 30.49 -4.72
C ALA A 94 -16.06 31.21 -4.83
N THR A 95 -16.12 32.55 -4.80
CA THR A 95 -14.93 33.40 -4.84
C THR A 95 -14.87 34.34 -3.66
N ILE A 96 -13.68 34.46 -3.07
CA ILE A 96 -13.33 35.47 -2.08
C ILE A 96 -12.45 36.49 -2.74
N GLU A 97 -12.80 37.74 -2.59
CA GLU A 97 -12.01 38.88 -3.02
C GLU A 97 -11.81 39.82 -1.82
N VAL A 98 -10.54 40.10 -1.53
CA VAL A 98 -10.15 41.03 -0.46
C VAL A 98 -9.23 42.08 -1.07
N VAL A 99 -9.57 43.34 -0.89
CA VAL A 99 -8.68 44.47 -1.23
C VAL A 99 -8.39 45.20 0.06
N CYS A 100 -7.11 45.30 0.43
CA CYS A 100 -6.70 45.95 1.66
C CYS A 100 -5.32 46.58 1.49
N PRO A 101 -4.93 47.56 2.31
CA PRO A 101 -3.54 47.98 2.41
C PRO A 101 -2.63 46.79 2.62
N ILE A 102 -1.38 46.88 2.16
CA ILE A 102 -0.44 45.74 2.23
C ILE A 102 -0.46 45.03 3.58
N ALA A 103 -0.69 43.73 3.51
CA ALA A 103 -0.82 42.86 4.68
C ALA A 103 -0.01 41.55 4.45
N PRO A 104 1.27 41.55 4.85
CA PRO A 104 2.23 40.48 4.45
C PRO A 104 1.80 39.06 4.73
N TYR A 105 0.88 38.85 5.66
CA TYR A 105 0.42 37.51 6.04
C TYR A 105 -1.02 37.19 5.56
N GLY A 106 -1.65 38.11 4.82
CA GLY A 106 -3.05 38.01 4.45
C GLY A 106 -3.39 36.76 3.65
N VAL A 107 -2.66 36.53 2.54
CA VAL A 107 -2.89 35.38 1.65
C VAL A 107 -2.71 34.05 2.39
N VAL A 108 -1.57 33.90 3.08
CA VAL A 108 -1.26 32.65 3.80
C VAL A 108 -2.28 32.37 4.90
N THR A 109 -2.74 33.41 5.59
CA THR A 109 -3.78 33.28 6.63
C THR A 109 -5.09 32.82 6.03
N LEU A 110 -5.52 33.39 4.89
CA LEU A 110 -6.76 33.00 4.23
C LEU A 110 -6.67 31.58 3.65
N GLU A 111 -5.60 31.20 2.97
CA GLU A 111 -5.44 29.84 2.48
C GLU A 111 -5.47 28.79 3.62
N LYS A 112 -4.84 29.08 4.75
CA LYS A 112 -4.87 28.21 5.93
C LYS A 112 -6.27 28.16 6.56
N LEU A 113 -6.99 29.29 6.59
CA LEU A 113 -8.39 29.33 7.05
C LEU A 113 -9.28 28.44 6.18
N MET A 114 -9.12 28.51 4.86
CA MET A 114 -9.86 27.68 3.91
C MET A 114 -9.59 26.19 4.16
N ARG A 115 -8.33 25.80 4.27
CA ARG A 115 -7.95 24.39 4.59
C ARG A 115 -8.52 23.93 5.95
N LYS A 116 -8.45 24.75 6.97
CA LYS A 116 -8.98 24.43 8.31
C LYS A 116 -10.50 24.19 8.30
N ARG A 117 -11.22 24.85 7.37
CA ARG A 117 -12.65 24.67 7.16
C ARG A 117 -13.01 23.65 6.09
N ASN A 118 -12.04 22.84 5.63
CA ASN A 118 -12.18 21.80 4.60
C ASN A 118 -12.68 22.34 3.25
N HIS A 119 -12.40 23.62 2.92
CA HIS A 119 -12.66 24.15 1.59
C HIS A 119 -11.48 23.86 0.66
N HIS A 120 -11.77 23.27 -0.50
CA HIS A 120 -10.78 23.01 -1.53
C HIS A 120 -10.56 24.25 -2.40
N VAL A 121 -9.38 24.87 -2.25
CA VAL A 121 -8.98 26.04 -3.05
C VAL A 121 -8.55 25.59 -4.44
N THR A 122 -9.23 26.06 -5.47
CA THR A 122 -8.94 25.73 -6.86
C THR A 122 -7.98 26.72 -7.52
N GLN A 123 -8.09 28.00 -7.14
CA GLN A 123 -7.21 29.07 -7.65
C GLN A 123 -6.98 30.11 -6.56
N SER A 124 -5.75 30.63 -6.48
CA SER A 124 -5.43 31.82 -5.66
C SER A 124 -4.47 32.74 -6.43
N MET A 125 -4.64 34.05 -6.27
CA MET A 125 -3.74 35.06 -6.77
C MET A 125 -3.80 36.32 -5.89
N HIS A 126 -2.70 37.09 -5.84
CA HIS A 126 -2.59 38.27 -5.00
C HIS A 126 -1.73 39.34 -5.65
N PRO A 127 -2.21 39.98 -6.73
CA PRO A 127 -1.51 41.10 -7.31
C PRO A 127 -1.44 42.28 -6.33
N MET A 128 -0.25 42.78 -6.12
CA MET A 128 0.02 43.97 -5.34
C MET A 128 0.23 45.17 -6.28
N MET A 129 -0.24 46.35 -5.87
CA MET A 129 -0.09 47.55 -6.65
C MET A 129 0.02 48.80 -5.78
N SER A 130 0.87 49.75 -6.18
CA SER A 130 0.99 51.05 -5.54
C SER A 130 -0.01 52.04 -6.12
N VAL A 131 -0.55 52.90 -5.27
CA VAL A 131 -1.52 53.92 -5.63
C VAL A 131 -1.07 55.31 -5.18
N ASP A 132 -1.33 56.31 -5.99
CA ASP A 132 -1.15 57.73 -5.66
C ASP A 132 -2.51 58.42 -5.56
N PHE A 133 -2.65 59.34 -4.61
CA PHE A 133 -3.84 60.14 -4.40
C PHE A 133 -3.53 61.62 -4.62
N ASP A 134 -4.50 62.39 -5.09
CA ASP A 134 -4.44 63.84 -5.13
C ASP A 134 -4.79 64.47 -3.76
N GLN A 135 -4.69 65.78 -3.69
CA GLN A 135 -4.93 66.53 -2.43
C GLN A 135 -6.41 66.38 -1.88
N ASN A 136 -7.30 65.82 -2.72
CA ASN A 136 -8.70 65.58 -2.35
C ASN A 136 -9.01 64.09 -2.16
N ASP A 137 -7.99 63.24 -1.87
CA ASP A 137 -8.09 61.79 -1.76
C ASP A 137 -8.62 61.08 -3.03
N GLY A 138 -8.49 61.75 -4.19
CA GLY A 138 -8.85 61.14 -5.47
C GLY A 138 -7.69 60.26 -6.02
N LEU A 139 -7.97 59.01 -6.43
CA LEU A 139 -6.99 58.11 -7.02
C LEU A 139 -6.39 58.65 -8.32
N VAL A 140 -5.10 58.92 -8.38
CA VAL A 140 -4.40 59.55 -9.51
C VAL A 140 -3.73 58.52 -10.43
N SER A 141 -3.05 57.53 -9.87
CA SER A 141 -2.29 56.52 -10.62
C SER A 141 -2.24 55.17 -9.93
N ILE A 142 -2.05 54.10 -10.71
CA ILE A 142 -1.82 52.74 -10.24
C ILE A 142 -0.51 52.27 -10.89
N SER A 143 0.44 51.81 -10.08
CA SER A 143 1.76 51.41 -10.55
C SER A 143 2.22 50.09 -9.95
N ALA A 144 3.38 49.60 -10.40
CA ALA A 144 4.05 48.45 -9.77
C ALA A 144 4.32 48.75 -8.28
N PRO A 145 4.39 47.72 -7.42
CA PRO A 145 4.66 47.90 -6.01
C PRO A 145 5.93 48.73 -5.75
N ASP A 146 5.80 49.83 -5.03
CA ASP A 146 6.83 50.77 -4.64
C ASP A 146 6.75 50.95 -3.11
N PRO A 147 7.79 50.62 -2.33
CA PRO A 147 7.80 50.77 -0.88
C PRO A 147 7.60 52.17 -0.36
N GLU A 148 7.87 53.22 -1.18
CA GLU A 148 7.67 54.62 -0.81
C GLU A 148 6.22 55.11 -0.99
N LYS A 149 5.37 54.30 -1.65
CA LYS A 149 4.00 54.59 -1.94
C LYS A 149 3.01 53.73 -1.11
N ARG A 150 1.74 54.11 -1.13
CA ARG A 150 0.68 53.25 -0.52
C ARG A 150 0.45 52.04 -1.41
N ILE A 151 0.78 50.86 -0.90
CA ILE A 151 0.57 49.56 -1.58
C ILE A 151 -0.73 48.95 -1.11
N TYR A 152 -1.50 48.45 -2.07
CA TYR A 152 -2.70 47.63 -1.84
C TYR A 152 -2.45 46.21 -2.35
N ASP A 153 -2.94 45.26 -1.57
CA ASP A 153 -2.99 43.83 -1.90
C ASP A 153 -4.39 43.47 -2.39
N TYR A 154 -4.48 42.87 -3.56
CA TYR A 154 -5.71 42.33 -4.10
C TYR A 154 -5.70 40.80 -4.00
N ILE A 155 -6.30 40.21 -2.98
CA ILE A 155 -6.34 38.78 -2.76
C ILE A 155 -7.60 38.23 -3.43
N PHE A 156 -7.40 37.26 -4.34
CA PHE A 156 -8.47 36.52 -4.98
C PHE A 156 -8.28 35.02 -4.69
N ILE A 157 -9.31 34.37 -4.17
CA ILE A 157 -9.34 32.92 -3.91
C ILE A 157 -10.61 32.35 -4.47
N GLN A 158 -10.50 31.33 -5.31
CA GLN A 158 -11.62 30.52 -5.79
C GLN A 158 -11.57 29.15 -5.11
N PHE A 159 -12.73 28.64 -4.70
CA PHE A 159 -12.86 27.38 -4.00
C PHE A 159 -14.17 26.67 -4.31
N GLU A 160 -14.21 25.37 -4.06
CA GLU A 160 -15.40 24.55 -4.21
C GLU A 160 -16.43 24.87 -3.09
N SER A 161 -17.71 25.08 -3.44
CA SER A 161 -18.76 25.39 -2.48
C SER A 161 -20.12 24.96 -3.01
N GLU A 162 -20.96 24.40 -2.14
CA GLU A 162 -22.35 24.06 -2.42
C GLU A 162 -23.27 25.29 -2.45
N GLY A 163 -22.74 26.47 -2.08
CA GLY A 163 -23.48 27.73 -2.17
C GLY A 163 -24.43 28.02 -1.02
N ASP A 164 -24.30 27.29 0.10
CA ASP A 164 -25.13 27.55 1.30
C ASP A 164 -24.88 28.97 1.85
N PRO A 165 -25.93 29.84 1.89
CA PRO A 165 -25.80 31.24 2.28
C PRO A 165 -25.33 31.42 3.75
N GLU A 166 -25.72 30.52 4.66
CA GLU A 166 -25.36 30.62 6.08
C GLU A 166 -23.86 30.30 6.26
N GLN A 167 -23.36 29.25 5.63
CA GLN A 167 -21.95 28.88 5.67
C GLN A 167 -21.07 29.97 5.03
N LEU A 168 -21.52 30.56 3.93
CA LEU A 168 -20.81 31.65 3.28
C LEU A 168 -20.77 32.91 4.15
N GLN A 169 -21.84 33.22 4.87
CA GLN A 169 -21.87 34.36 5.80
C GLN A 169 -20.95 34.15 7.01
N GLU A 170 -20.91 32.94 7.54
CA GLU A 170 -19.96 32.58 8.60
C GLU A 170 -18.51 32.65 8.13
N LEU A 171 -18.23 32.20 6.89
CA LEU A 171 -16.93 32.29 6.29
C LEU A 171 -16.50 33.75 6.09
N GLU A 172 -17.38 34.60 5.58
CA GLU A 172 -17.14 36.05 5.41
C GLU A 172 -16.78 36.71 6.76
N SER A 173 -17.53 36.39 7.78
CA SER A 173 -17.27 36.92 9.15
C SER A 173 -15.90 36.45 9.70
N ALA A 174 -15.56 35.19 9.47
CA ALA A 174 -14.24 34.66 9.84
C ALA A 174 -13.11 35.33 9.07
N ILE A 175 -13.27 35.53 7.75
CA ILE A 175 -12.29 36.25 6.91
C ILE A 175 -12.09 37.67 7.45
N ALA A 176 -13.15 38.40 7.74
CA ALA A 176 -13.06 39.75 8.30
C ALA A 176 -12.29 39.80 9.63
N LYS A 177 -12.58 38.86 10.51
CA LYS A 177 -11.85 38.71 11.80
C LYS A 177 -10.35 38.46 11.59
N HIS A 178 -10.01 37.51 10.74
CA HIS A 178 -8.61 37.14 10.50
C HIS A 178 -7.84 38.27 9.77
N MET A 179 -8.46 38.95 8.82
CA MET A 179 -7.85 40.08 8.14
C MET A 179 -7.62 41.28 9.05
N LEU A 180 -8.54 41.53 10.01
CA LEU A 180 -8.33 42.57 11.03
C LEU A 180 -7.11 42.23 11.93
N ALA A 181 -6.96 40.95 12.31
CA ALA A 181 -5.80 40.52 13.08
C ALA A 181 -4.49 40.77 12.33
N VAL A 182 -4.48 40.49 11.01
CA VAL A 182 -3.33 40.72 10.14
C VAL A 182 -3.00 42.23 10.07
N GLN A 183 -4.01 43.08 9.88
CA GLN A 183 -3.82 44.52 9.81
C GLN A 183 -3.30 45.11 11.12
N CYS A 184 -3.93 44.81 12.24
CA CYS A 184 -3.49 45.31 13.55
C CYS A 184 -2.03 44.86 13.85
N SER A 185 -1.70 43.62 13.55
CA SER A 185 -0.33 43.10 13.76
C SER A 185 0.71 43.81 12.90
N PHE A 186 0.36 44.18 11.67
CA PHE A 186 1.26 44.84 10.76
C PHE A 186 1.41 46.35 11.11
N GLU A 187 0.29 47.04 11.34
CA GLU A 187 0.29 48.47 11.72
C GLU A 187 1.10 48.71 12.99
N ASP A 188 0.99 47.88 13.98
CA ASP A 188 1.63 48.02 15.29
C ASP A 188 3.03 47.37 15.36
N GLN A 189 3.54 46.75 14.28
CA GLN A 189 4.78 45.98 14.32
C GLN A 189 6.00 46.78 14.78
N SER A 190 6.18 47.98 14.26
CA SER A 190 7.28 48.88 14.66
C SER A 190 7.17 49.26 16.13
N SER A 191 5.96 49.52 16.63
CA SER A 191 5.72 49.86 18.03
C SER A 191 6.01 48.67 18.96
N ILE A 192 5.66 47.46 18.56
CA ILE A 192 5.96 46.23 19.32
C ILE A 192 7.48 46.01 19.43
N LEU A 193 8.21 46.15 18.33
CA LEU A 193 9.66 45.98 18.31
C LEU A 193 10.37 47.09 19.12
N ASN A 194 9.93 48.32 19.03
CA ASN A 194 10.47 49.45 19.86
C ASN A 194 10.24 49.19 21.35
N LYS A 195 9.07 48.61 21.71
CA LYS A 195 8.80 48.22 23.09
C LYS A 195 9.74 47.14 23.60
N LEU A 196 10.04 46.14 22.75
CA LEU A 196 11.02 45.10 23.10
C LEU A 196 12.43 45.69 23.32
N ASP A 197 12.86 46.63 22.49
CA ASP A 197 14.17 47.30 22.66
C ASP A 197 14.23 48.11 23.96
N GLN A 198 13.20 48.89 24.27
CA GLN A 198 13.11 49.64 25.53
C GLN A 198 13.23 48.70 26.75
N LEU A 199 12.57 47.53 26.70
CA LEU A 199 12.62 46.56 27.77
C LEU A 199 13.93 45.78 27.80
N LYS A 200 14.58 45.57 26.68
CA LYS A 200 15.92 44.99 26.61
C LYS A 200 16.96 45.82 27.38
N ASP A 201 16.88 47.12 27.28
CA ASP A 201 17.81 48.02 27.97
C ASP A 201 17.49 48.17 29.44
N ARG A 202 16.20 48.20 29.83
CA ARG A 202 15.74 48.37 31.22
C ARG A 202 16.06 47.17 32.14
N ILE A 203 16.40 45.98 31.62
CA ILE A 203 16.70 44.81 32.47
C ILE A 203 17.97 45.02 33.29
N HIS A 204 18.86 45.95 32.90
CA HIS A 204 20.05 46.30 33.69
C HIS A 204 19.72 47.02 35.01
N GLU A 205 18.56 47.58 35.13
CA GLU A 205 18.10 48.29 36.33
C GLU A 205 17.71 47.35 37.47
N GLN A 206 17.78 46.02 37.23
CA GLN A 206 17.36 44.98 38.19
C GLN A 206 18.55 44.45 39.01
N GLU A 207 18.68 44.87 40.28
CA GLU A 207 19.76 44.49 41.18
C GLU A 207 19.84 42.98 41.53
N HIS A 208 18.76 42.21 41.22
CA HIS A 208 18.65 40.78 41.62
C HIS A 208 18.92 39.80 40.48
N ILE A 209 19.20 40.27 39.28
CA ILE A 209 19.49 39.43 38.11
C ILE A 209 21.00 39.31 37.92
N SER A 210 21.53 38.10 37.71
CA SER A 210 22.94 37.91 37.42
C SER A 210 23.32 38.58 36.08
N GLU A 211 24.55 39.11 36.01
CA GLU A 211 25.07 39.71 34.76
C GLU A 211 25.04 38.72 33.59
N GLU A 212 25.28 37.43 33.89
CA GLU A 212 25.17 36.35 32.87
C GLU A 212 23.75 36.19 32.33
N ASP A 213 22.72 36.31 33.17
CA ASP A 213 21.32 36.23 32.74
C ASP A 213 20.89 37.47 31.96
N ILE A 214 21.40 38.64 32.29
CA ILE A 214 21.16 39.87 31.52
C ILE A 214 21.73 39.72 30.12
N ILE A 215 22.97 39.25 29.99
CA ILE A 215 23.60 39.00 28.69
C ILE A 215 22.80 37.97 27.87
N GLU A 216 22.34 36.89 28.48
CA GLU A 216 21.54 35.90 27.80
C GLU A 216 20.16 36.45 27.36
N TRP A 217 19.52 37.28 28.15
CA TRP A 217 18.31 38.00 27.77
C TRP A 217 18.51 38.88 26.54
N GLN A 218 19.58 39.67 26.55
CA GLN A 218 19.91 40.54 25.42
C GLN A 218 20.15 39.74 24.15
N LYS A 219 20.91 38.64 24.23
CA LYS A 219 21.12 37.71 23.12
C LYS A 219 19.82 37.11 22.61
N LEU A 220 18.89 36.76 23.53
CA LEU A 220 17.58 36.23 23.17
C LEU A 220 16.76 37.26 22.40
N CYS A 221 16.70 38.53 22.89
CA CYS A 221 15.97 39.58 22.20
C CYS A 221 16.51 39.80 20.78
N ASP A 222 17.84 39.87 20.63
CA ASP A 222 18.49 40.02 19.33
C ASP A 222 18.24 38.81 18.41
N TRP A 223 18.27 37.60 18.96
CA TRP A 223 17.96 36.40 18.25
C TRP A 223 16.49 36.36 17.75
N LEU A 224 15.55 36.76 18.59
CA LEU A 224 14.13 36.82 18.25
C LEU A 224 13.88 37.82 17.11
N LYS A 225 14.56 38.98 17.14
CA LYS A 225 14.47 40.01 16.09
C LYS A 225 15.10 39.63 14.77
N LYS A 226 16.11 38.73 14.76
CA LYS A 226 16.82 38.26 13.55
C LYS A 226 16.03 37.16 12.81
N ASP A 227 14.80 37.48 12.41
CA ASP A 227 13.93 36.59 11.64
C ASP A 227 13.62 35.19 12.28
N ASN A 228 13.83 35.08 13.60
CA ASN A 228 13.51 33.82 14.32
C ASN A 228 12.13 33.81 14.97
N PHE A 229 11.52 34.99 15.15
CA PHE A 229 10.20 35.12 15.77
C PHE A 229 9.36 36.17 15.03
N THR A 230 8.09 35.89 14.88
CA THR A 230 7.12 36.86 14.35
C THR A 230 6.26 37.35 15.48
N PHE A 231 6.41 38.64 15.82
CA PHE A 231 5.61 39.29 16.85
C PHE A 231 4.23 39.65 16.28
N PHE A 232 3.17 39.26 16.96
CA PHE A 232 1.78 39.55 16.58
C PHE A 232 1.10 40.54 17.53
N GLY A 233 1.51 40.59 18.79
CA GLY A 233 0.89 41.48 19.75
C GLY A 233 1.74 41.71 20.99
N TYR A 234 1.41 42.78 21.72
CA TYR A 234 2.01 43.16 22.98
C TYR A 234 0.91 43.71 23.89
N CYS A 235 1.04 43.46 25.20
CA CYS A 235 0.32 44.20 26.24
C CYS A 235 1.11 44.18 27.58
N SER A 236 0.82 45.11 28.44
CA SER A 236 1.28 45.09 29.84
C SER A 236 0.15 44.61 30.78
N LEU A 237 0.54 43.85 31.81
CA LEU A 237 -0.34 43.39 32.88
C LEU A 237 0.17 43.90 34.20
N ILE A 238 -0.70 44.45 35.04
CA ILE A 238 -0.34 45.01 36.36
C ILE A 238 -0.79 44.03 37.45
N SER A 239 0.08 43.80 38.46
CA SER A 239 -0.27 43.02 39.63
C SER A 239 -1.31 43.74 40.49
N THR A 240 -2.39 43.04 40.81
CA THR A 240 -3.41 43.52 41.77
C THR A 240 -3.13 42.87 43.11
N THR A 241 -2.89 43.74 44.11
CA THR A 241 -2.61 43.35 45.51
C THR A 241 -3.94 42.95 46.20
N ASN A 242 -4.27 41.64 46.19
CA ASN A 242 -5.14 41.08 47.25
C ASN A 242 -4.28 40.13 48.10
N ALA A 243 -4.41 40.19 49.41
CA ALA A 243 -3.47 39.68 50.39
C ALA A 243 -3.12 38.16 50.29
N ASP A 244 -3.77 37.37 49.49
CA ASP A 244 -3.50 35.91 49.35
C ASP A 244 -3.21 35.41 47.92
N GLU A 245 -3.46 36.19 46.86
CA GLU A 245 -3.13 35.80 45.47
C GLU A 245 -2.72 37.01 44.63
N GLN A 246 -1.49 37.06 44.15
CA GLN A 246 -1.04 38.02 43.12
C GLN A 246 -1.75 37.73 41.82
N ALA A 247 -2.84 38.41 41.51
CA ALA A 247 -3.48 38.34 40.19
C ALA A 247 -2.90 39.45 39.29
N PHE A 248 -2.69 39.17 38.00
CA PHE A 248 -2.27 40.17 37.02
C PHE A 248 -3.44 40.53 36.11
N GLU A 249 -3.70 41.79 35.89
CA GLU A 249 -4.75 42.29 35.02
C GLU A 249 -4.19 42.97 33.77
N PRO A 250 -4.69 42.60 32.56
CA PRO A 250 -4.22 43.24 31.32
C PRO A 250 -4.66 44.69 31.23
N GLN A 251 -3.75 45.59 30.93
CA GLN A 251 -4.05 46.97 30.57
C GLN A 251 -4.43 47.05 29.06
N ILE A 252 -5.74 47.05 28.79
CA ILE A 252 -6.29 47.07 27.43
C ILE A 252 -5.73 48.24 26.62
N SER A 253 -5.54 49.41 27.24
CA SER A 253 -4.99 50.61 26.59
C SER A 253 -3.55 50.47 26.11
N SER A 254 -2.78 49.50 26.64
CA SER A 254 -1.41 49.22 26.22
C SER A 254 -1.32 48.21 25.06
N GLY A 255 -2.48 47.65 24.67
CA GLY A 255 -2.56 46.56 23.70
C GLY A 255 -2.18 46.99 22.29
N LEU A 256 -1.28 46.22 21.69
CA LEU A 256 -0.80 46.37 20.29
C LEU A 256 -1.01 45.06 19.52
N GLY A 257 -1.17 45.15 18.21
CA GLY A 257 -1.32 44.04 17.31
C GLY A 257 -2.59 43.24 17.57
N ILE A 258 -2.52 41.90 17.75
CA ILE A 258 -3.67 41.05 18.08
C ILE A 258 -4.22 41.32 19.51
N LEU A 259 -3.53 42.13 20.27
CA LEU A 259 -3.99 42.62 21.60
C LEU A 259 -4.50 44.07 21.54
N ASN A 260 -4.52 44.67 20.33
CA ASN A 260 -5.10 45.99 20.10
C ASN A 260 -6.59 45.97 20.44
N PRO A 261 -7.13 47.01 21.14
CA PRO A 261 -8.52 47.10 21.50
C PRO A 261 -9.49 46.82 20.35
N ARG A 262 -9.21 47.32 19.14
CA ARG A 262 -10.03 47.07 17.94
C ARG A 262 -10.25 45.59 17.62
N PHE A 263 -9.25 44.76 17.82
CA PHE A 263 -9.34 43.31 17.57
C PHE A 263 -9.95 42.59 18.79
N VAL A 264 -9.51 42.92 19.97
CA VAL A 264 -9.91 42.24 21.22
C VAL A 264 -11.40 42.37 21.49
N GLU A 265 -12.01 43.54 21.20
CA GLU A 265 -13.45 43.73 21.30
C GLU A 265 -14.25 42.82 20.40
N GLN A 266 -13.77 42.57 19.15
CA GLN A 266 -14.39 41.60 18.24
C GLN A 266 -14.22 40.15 18.68
N GLU A 267 -13.13 39.85 19.36
CA GLU A 267 -12.86 38.52 19.91
C GLU A 267 -13.56 38.24 21.23
N GLN A 268 -14.32 39.19 21.77
CA GLN A 268 -14.97 39.09 23.08
C GLN A 268 -13.97 38.84 24.22
N ASN A 269 -12.80 39.43 24.15
CA ASN A 269 -11.69 39.30 25.12
C ASN A 269 -11.16 37.88 25.35
N GLN A 270 -11.40 36.91 24.44
CA GLN A 270 -10.98 35.51 24.63
C GLN A 270 -9.47 35.35 24.85
N THR A 271 -8.63 36.05 24.10
CA THR A 271 -7.17 36.00 24.26
C THR A 271 -6.73 36.56 25.62
N PHE A 272 -7.35 37.61 26.12
CA PHE A 272 -7.05 38.16 27.45
C PHE A 272 -7.47 37.20 28.59
N GLN A 273 -8.60 36.50 28.45
CA GLN A 273 -9.02 35.48 29.43
C GLN A 273 -8.01 34.33 29.50
N ILE A 274 -7.53 33.89 28.37
CA ILE A 274 -6.48 32.85 28.32
C ILE A 274 -5.17 33.34 28.93
N LEU A 275 -4.77 34.57 28.67
CA LEU A 275 -3.56 35.16 29.29
C LEU A 275 -3.71 35.24 30.82
N LYS A 276 -4.83 35.72 31.34
CA LYS A 276 -5.08 35.72 32.78
C LYS A 276 -4.98 34.32 33.39
N ALA A 277 -5.66 33.34 32.78
CA ALA A 277 -5.66 31.96 33.25
C ALA A 277 -4.25 31.33 33.22
N HIS A 278 -3.43 31.66 32.20
CA HIS A 278 -2.07 31.17 32.07
C HIS A 278 -1.12 31.74 33.11
N LEU A 279 -1.26 33.03 33.43
CA LEU A 279 -0.48 33.73 34.45
C LEU A 279 -0.73 33.21 35.85
N TRP A 280 -1.99 32.99 36.21
CA TRP A 280 -2.36 32.47 37.49
C TRP A 280 -1.73 31.13 37.85
N ARG A 281 -1.48 30.26 36.85
CA ARG A 281 -0.93 28.92 37.03
C ARG A 281 0.59 28.88 37.25
N HIS A 282 1.33 29.94 36.93
CA HIS A 282 2.80 29.92 36.87
C HIS A 282 3.49 30.87 37.89
N HIS A 283 2.84 31.21 38.98
CA HIS A 283 3.33 32.18 39.98
C HIS A 283 4.61 31.83 40.70
N GLN A 284 5.10 30.60 40.65
CA GLN A 284 6.23 30.16 41.50
C GLN A 284 7.63 30.25 40.82
N ASN A 285 7.77 30.87 39.67
CA ASN A 285 9.05 30.99 39.02
C ASN A 285 9.77 32.30 39.37
N THR A 286 10.93 32.19 39.97
CA THR A 286 11.83 33.29 40.39
C THR A 286 12.51 33.99 39.20
N PHE A 287 12.34 33.58 37.96
CA PHE A 287 12.97 34.17 36.79
C PHE A 287 12.16 35.32 36.21
N PRO A 288 12.78 36.48 35.91
CA PRO A 288 12.08 37.66 35.45
C PRO A 288 11.53 37.53 34.01
N PHE A 289 12.07 36.63 33.22
CA PHE A 289 11.61 36.42 31.84
C PHE A 289 11.33 34.95 31.54
N LYS A 290 10.37 34.70 30.63
CA LYS A 290 9.96 33.39 30.25
C LYS A 290 9.48 33.36 28.80
N LEU A 291 9.87 32.33 28.04
CA LEU A 291 9.31 32.05 26.72
C LEU A 291 8.60 30.69 26.81
N ASP A 292 7.29 30.70 26.67
CA ASP A 292 6.44 29.52 26.76
C ASP A 292 5.30 29.56 25.74
N ARG A 293 4.51 28.51 25.70
CA ARG A 293 3.36 28.34 24.80
C ARG A 293 2.08 28.49 25.59
N ILE A 294 1.10 29.22 25.04
CA ILE A 294 -0.21 29.41 25.67
C ILE A 294 -1.29 28.67 24.87
N ALA A 295 -2.44 28.38 25.53
CA ALA A 295 -3.55 27.68 24.91
C ALA A 295 -4.33 28.51 23.88
N ALA A 296 -3.93 29.76 23.60
CA ALA A 296 -4.55 30.60 22.57
C ALA A 296 -3.99 30.26 21.20
N THR A 297 -4.86 29.96 20.25
CA THR A 297 -4.47 29.72 18.84
C THR A 297 -4.22 31.03 18.12
N SER A 298 -3.14 31.13 17.36
CA SER A 298 -2.84 32.29 16.51
C SER A 298 -3.97 32.57 15.52
N PRO A 299 -4.46 33.81 15.40
CA PRO A 299 -5.47 34.17 14.40
C PRO A 299 -4.88 34.38 12.98
N LEU A 300 -3.56 34.29 12.83
CA LEU A 300 -2.87 34.56 11.55
C LEU A 300 -1.70 33.61 11.30
N LEU A 301 -1.26 33.52 10.07
CA LEU A 301 -0.19 32.65 9.55
C LEU A 301 -0.51 31.16 9.72
N ARG A 302 -0.10 30.57 10.83
CA ARG A 302 -0.31 29.18 11.23
C ARG A 302 -1.27 29.16 12.40
N PHE A 303 -2.32 28.37 12.31
CA PHE A 303 -3.28 28.19 13.42
C PHE A 303 -2.71 27.26 14.51
N GLU A 304 -1.56 27.68 15.05
CA GLU A 304 -0.85 27.01 16.13
C GLU A 304 -1.04 27.79 17.42
N ASN A 305 -0.78 27.18 18.55
CA ASN A 305 -0.78 27.85 19.81
C ASN A 305 0.29 28.93 19.87
N LEU A 306 -0.09 30.11 20.32
CA LEU A 306 0.82 31.27 20.42
C LEU A 306 1.95 31.01 21.41
N MET A 307 3.13 31.52 21.07
CA MET A 307 4.23 31.66 21.99
C MET A 307 4.09 32.97 22.73
N ARG A 308 4.32 32.95 24.04
CA ARG A 308 4.34 34.10 24.94
C ARG A 308 5.76 34.34 25.42
N LEU A 309 6.29 35.52 25.18
CA LEU A 309 7.47 36.05 25.86
C LEU A 309 6.97 36.99 26.93
N GLY A 310 7.17 36.63 28.20
CA GLY A 310 6.84 37.43 29.36
C GLY A 310 8.08 37.99 30.04
N LEU A 311 8.08 39.25 30.41
CA LEU A 311 9.12 39.93 31.19
C LEU A 311 8.47 40.69 32.34
N ARG A 312 8.87 40.41 33.59
CA ARG A 312 8.42 41.10 34.79
C ARG A 312 9.41 42.15 35.24
N LEU A 313 8.94 43.37 35.37
CA LEU A 313 9.71 44.49 35.85
C LEU A 313 8.88 45.27 36.89
N PRO A 314 9.51 46.01 37.82
CA PRO A 314 8.82 46.97 38.70
C PRO A 314 8.14 48.08 37.89
N ALA A 315 7.03 48.59 38.40
CA ALA A 315 6.37 49.73 37.74
C ALA A 315 7.20 51.03 37.86
N GLU A 316 7.06 51.92 36.87
CA GLU A 316 7.86 53.16 36.78
C GLU A 316 7.45 54.26 37.77
N ILE A 317 6.57 54.06 38.78
CA ILE A 317 5.94 55.15 39.55
C ILE A 317 6.20 55.04 41.04
N SER A 318 6.85 56.13 41.57
CA SER A 318 6.80 56.84 42.81
C SER A 318 6.83 56.15 44.20
N SER A 319 7.79 56.57 44.97
CA SER A 319 7.87 56.68 46.44
C SER A 319 6.53 56.44 47.16
N ASP A 320 6.50 55.47 48.14
CA ASP A 320 5.60 55.30 49.25
C ASP A 320 4.50 54.21 49.19
N ALA A 321 4.52 53.26 48.30
CA ALA A 321 3.71 52.04 48.41
C ALA A 321 4.46 50.84 47.81
N GLU A 322 4.08 49.56 48.16
CA GLU A 322 4.55 48.39 47.51
C GLU A 322 4.47 48.56 45.99
N ILE A 323 5.60 48.60 45.29
CA ILE A 323 5.68 48.93 43.87
C ILE A 323 5.02 47.78 43.10
N PRO A 324 3.92 48.02 42.37
CA PRO A 324 3.27 46.96 41.63
C PRO A 324 4.20 46.37 40.58
N GLN A 325 4.18 45.07 40.43
CA GLN A 325 4.93 44.44 39.34
C GLN A 325 4.15 44.55 38.03
N VAL A 326 4.85 44.85 36.96
CA VAL A 326 4.30 44.87 35.61
C VAL A 326 4.90 43.72 34.82
N GLU A 327 4.04 42.88 34.27
CA GLU A 327 4.47 41.87 33.31
C GLU A 327 4.21 42.37 31.91
N HIS A 328 5.26 42.48 31.12
CA HIS A 328 5.24 42.79 29.71
C HIS A 328 5.14 41.53 28.90
N VAL A 329 4.07 41.35 28.11
CA VAL A 329 3.78 40.13 27.34
C VAL A 329 3.81 40.45 25.87
N PHE A 330 4.65 39.66 25.15
CA PHE A 330 4.67 39.63 23.68
C PHE A 330 4.11 38.29 23.21
N LEU A 331 3.23 38.34 22.22
CA LEU A 331 2.66 37.14 21.59
C LEU A 331 3.17 37.01 20.16
N GLY A 332 3.42 35.80 19.73
CA GLY A 332 3.86 35.52 18.36
C GLY A 332 4.10 34.05 18.08
N LEU A 333 4.84 33.77 17.00
CA LEU A 333 5.23 32.42 16.61
C LEU A 333 6.71 32.37 16.23
N LEU A 334 7.37 31.26 16.53
CA LEU A 334 8.69 30.95 15.97
C LEU A 334 8.61 30.81 14.46
N ARG A 335 9.50 31.45 13.72
CA ARG A 335 9.58 31.33 12.26
C ARG A 335 10.19 30.01 11.81
N SER A 336 9.90 29.59 10.58
CA SER A 336 10.52 28.39 10.00
C SER A 336 12.05 28.53 9.91
N SER A 337 12.58 29.73 9.74
CA SER A 337 14.03 30.04 9.80
C SER A 337 14.66 29.64 11.14
N SER A 338 13.94 29.83 12.24
CA SER A 338 14.42 29.42 13.57
C SER A 338 14.63 27.90 13.69
N LEU A 339 13.95 27.08 12.87
CA LEU A 339 14.12 25.63 12.83
C LEU A 339 15.47 25.22 12.22
N ASN A 340 16.03 26.06 11.36
CA ASN A 340 17.33 25.83 10.73
C ASN A 340 18.52 26.15 11.66
N VAL A 341 18.29 26.95 12.70
CA VAL A 341 19.32 27.23 13.73
C VAL A 341 19.43 26.03 14.66
N LYS A 342 20.63 25.51 14.87
CA LYS A 342 20.84 24.42 15.80
C LYS A 342 20.38 24.78 17.20
N ASN A 343 19.69 23.88 17.88
CA ASN A 343 19.19 24.12 19.24
C ASN A 343 20.31 24.49 20.20
N ILE A 344 21.50 23.88 20.05
CA ILE A 344 22.69 24.17 20.85
C ILE A 344 23.24 25.60 20.64
N GLU A 345 22.88 26.27 19.57
CA GLU A 345 23.34 27.66 19.28
C GLU A 345 22.26 28.68 19.67
N THR A 346 21.09 28.24 20.12
CA THR A 346 19.97 29.12 20.48
C THR A 346 20.18 29.68 21.91
N PRO A 347 20.07 30.99 22.12
CA PRO A 347 20.19 31.58 23.44
C PRO A 347 19.24 30.93 24.47
N LEU A 348 19.58 30.92 25.74
CA LEU A 348 18.94 30.19 26.83
C LEU A 348 19.00 28.67 26.69
N ILE A 349 18.73 28.12 25.55
CA ILE A 349 18.81 26.68 25.29
C ILE A 349 20.28 26.25 25.37
N HIS A 350 21.19 27.01 24.76
CA HIS A 350 22.64 26.79 24.85
C HIS A 350 23.13 26.71 26.30
N LYS A 351 22.68 27.65 27.18
CA LYS A 351 23.04 27.64 28.60
C LYS A 351 22.61 26.36 29.30
N LYS A 352 21.36 25.94 29.09
CA LYS A 352 20.82 24.68 29.65
C LYS A 352 21.58 23.44 29.16
N ILE A 353 21.85 23.33 27.87
CA ILE A 353 22.59 22.20 27.29
C ILE A 353 24.03 22.17 27.79
N LYS A 354 24.69 23.34 27.87
CA LYS A 354 26.05 23.45 28.42
C LYS A 354 26.13 22.96 29.86
N SER A 355 25.14 23.31 30.70
CA SER A 355 25.10 22.81 32.08
C SER A 355 24.98 21.28 32.15
N ILE A 356 24.23 20.64 31.23
CA ILE A 356 24.12 19.20 31.16
C ILE A 356 25.44 18.55 30.78
N PHE A 357 26.16 19.09 29.79
CA PHE A 357 27.49 18.60 29.41
C PHE A 357 28.49 18.69 30.55
N LEU A 358 28.46 19.78 31.32
CA LEU A 358 29.35 19.97 32.49
C LEU A 358 28.99 18.98 33.62
N ASN A 359 27.71 18.83 33.92
CA ASN A 359 27.25 17.92 34.99
C ASN A 359 27.62 16.46 34.67
N LYS A 360 27.49 16.03 33.43
CA LYS A 360 27.83 14.66 32.97
C LYS A 360 29.28 14.50 32.54
N ARG A 361 30.12 15.55 32.61
CA ARG A 361 31.52 15.54 32.18
C ARG A 361 31.72 15.01 30.76
N MET A 362 30.80 15.33 29.85
CA MET A 362 30.85 14.88 28.48
C MET A 362 31.94 15.61 27.71
N LEU A 363 32.80 14.85 27.04
CA LEU A 363 33.84 15.44 26.18
C LEU A 363 33.25 15.81 24.81
N PRO A 364 33.60 16.98 24.27
CA PRO A 364 33.21 17.38 22.90
C PRO A 364 33.55 16.29 21.87
N ASN A 365 32.63 16.01 20.95
CA ASN A 365 32.76 14.98 19.91
C ASN A 365 32.78 13.53 20.41
N SER A 366 32.55 13.26 21.70
CA SER A 366 32.32 11.90 22.20
C SER A 366 30.98 11.37 21.68
N TYR A 367 30.76 10.06 21.74
CA TYR A 367 29.50 9.43 21.39
C TYR A 367 28.33 10.04 22.17
N ASP A 368 28.46 10.13 23.49
CA ASP A 368 27.40 10.66 24.35
C ASP A 368 27.12 12.14 24.08
N TYR A 369 28.18 12.95 23.84
CA TYR A 369 28.02 14.34 23.45
C TYR A 369 27.19 14.49 22.15
N ASN A 370 27.57 13.73 21.12
CA ASN A 370 26.89 13.77 19.83
C ASN A 370 25.46 13.27 19.92
N GLU A 371 25.21 12.23 20.76
CA GLU A 371 23.86 11.72 20.99
C GLU A 371 22.96 12.76 21.69
N VAL A 372 23.47 13.46 22.69
CA VAL A 372 22.76 14.56 23.37
C VAL A 372 22.45 15.69 22.40
N VAL A 373 23.42 16.08 21.54
CA VAL A 373 23.19 17.08 20.52
C VAL A 373 22.07 16.67 19.55
N ARG A 374 22.02 15.38 19.17
CA ARG A 374 20.96 14.83 18.32
C ARG A 374 19.61 14.85 19.03
N ILE A 375 19.55 14.38 20.27
CA ILE A 375 18.31 14.36 21.07
C ILE A 375 17.70 15.76 21.15
N PHE A 376 18.51 16.76 21.49
CA PHE A 376 18.05 18.13 21.56
C PHE A 376 17.80 18.75 20.17
N GLY A 377 18.53 18.31 19.14
CA GLY A 377 18.27 18.71 17.77
C GLY A 377 16.86 18.34 17.31
N ALA A 378 16.38 17.16 17.69
CA ALA A 378 15.05 16.67 17.37
C ALA A 378 13.94 17.21 18.30
N THR A 379 14.29 17.80 19.45
CA THR A 379 13.30 18.32 20.40
C THR A 379 12.85 19.73 19.97
N PRO A 380 11.53 20.00 19.92
CA PRO A 380 11.03 21.31 19.54
C PRO A 380 11.56 22.44 20.44
N LYS A 381 11.94 23.57 19.85
CA LYS A 381 12.52 24.72 20.57
C LYS A 381 11.63 25.22 21.71
N PHE A 382 10.31 25.25 21.50
CA PHE A 382 9.39 25.73 22.53
C PHE A 382 9.46 24.90 23.80
N GLU A 383 9.70 23.59 23.68
CA GLU A 383 9.87 22.73 24.86
C GLU A 383 11.21 22.93 25.51
N LEU A 384 12.28 23.08 24.75
CA LEU A 384 13.60 23.39 25.30
C LEU A 384 13.64 24.75 26.03
N PHE A 385 12.85 25.71 25.58
CA PHE A 385 12.66 26.99 26.28
C PHE A 385 11.92 26.81 27.59
N ARG A 386 10.85 25.97 27.58
CA ARG A 386 9.98 25.78 28.76
C ARG A 386 10.62 24.89 29.82
N SER A 387 11.32 23.84 29.44
CA SER A 387 11.90 22.84 30.35
C SER A 387 13.06 23.41 31.15
N THR A 388 13.18 22.93 32.39
CA THR A 388 14.37 23.20 33.23
C THR A 388 15.55 22.36 32.79
N ALA A 389 16.77 22.69 33.21
CA ALA A 389 17.97 21.90 32.94
C ALA A 389 17.88 20.49 33.56
N ASP A 390 17.25 20.35 34.74
CA ASP A 390 17.04 19.07 35.41
C ASP A 390 16.09 18.17 34.66
N GLU A 391 14.96 18.73 34.16
CA GLU A 391 14.00 17.98 33.31
C GLU A 391 14.65 17.50 32.01
N LEU A 392 15.48 18.35 31.37
CA LEU A 392 16.20 17.97 30.16
C LEU A 392 17.28 16.91 30.41
N LEU A 393 17.96 16.99 31.56
CA LEU A 393 18.95 16.00 31.99
C LEU A 393 18.28 14.65 32.18
N GLN A 394 17.16 14.58 32.91
CA GLN A 394 16.38 13.37 33.10
C GLN A 394 15.94 12.76 31.78
N MET A 395 15.44 13.57 30.85
CA MET A 395 15.06 13.10 29.53
C MET A 395 16.22 12.40 28.79
N VAL A 396 17.43 12.94 28.89
CA VAL A 396 18.62 12.32 28.28
C VAL A 396 18.95 10.99 28.96
N GLU A 397 18.91 10.93 30.28
CA GLU A 397 19.19 9.71 31.08
C GLU A 397 18.20 8.59 30.75
N ASP A 398 16.91 8.93 30.67
CA ASP A 398 15.84 8.02 30.31
C ASP A 398 16.05 7.46 28.89
N MET A 399 16.41 8.31 27.92
CA MET A 399 16.70 7.87 26.55
C MET A 399 17.94 6.98 26.44
N PHE A 400 18.96 7.21 27.26
CA PHE A 400 20.16 6.36 27.29
C PHE A 400 19.87 5.00 27.93
N SER A 401 18.85 4.90 28.77
CA SER A 401 18.45 3.64 29.43
C SER A 401 17.70 2.67 28.47
N VAL A 402 17.29 3.13 27.29
CA VAL A 402 16.55 2.32 26.32
C VAL A 402 17.52 1.45 25.52
N HIS A 403 17.43 0.14 25.72
CA HIS A 403 18.23 -0.85 25.00
C HIS A 403 17.50 -1.51 23.82
N ASP A 404 16.15 -1.52 23.83
CA ASP A 404 15.33 -2.11 22.77
C ASP A 404 14.38 -1.06 22.16
N PRO A 405 14.73 -0.48 21.02
CA PRO A 405 13.90 0.54 20.36
C PRO A 405 12.61 -0.02 19.73
N ASN A 406 12.46 -1.36 19.66
CA ASN A 406 11.28 -2.01 19.10
C ASN A 406 10.13 -2.18 20.11
N ARG A 407 10.31 -1.72 21.33
CA ARG A 407 9.29 -1.73 22.38
C ARG A 407 8.83 -0.32 22.72
N ILE A 408 7.64 -0.26 23.31
CA ILE A 408 7.14 0.98 23.91
C ILE A 408 7.80 1.14 25.26
N HIS A 409 8.32 2.34 25.51
CA HIS A 409 8.87 2.71 26.80
C HIS A 409 8.18 3.98 27.30
N CYS A 410 7.74 3.97 28.54
CA CYS A 410 7.10 5.09 29.21
C CYS A 410 8.00 5.64 30.31
N PHE A 411 8.21 6.95 30.29
CA PHE A 411 8.99 7.68 31.28
C PHE A 411 8.17 8.81 31.87
N ARG A 412 8.29 9.00 33.17
CA ARG A 412 7.76 10.16 33.84
C ARG A 412 8.88 11.17 34.07
N ILE A 413 8.77 12.33 33.49
CA ILE A 413 9.69 13.45 33.73
C ILE A 413 9.25 14.18 35.01
N GLN A 414 10.15 14.25 35.98
CA GLN A 414 9.89 14.95 37.24
C GLN A 414 9.87 16.45 36.99
N THR A 415 8.78 17.12 37.40
CA THR A 415 8.63 18.57 37.30
C THR A 415 8.32 19.17 38.64
N LYS A 416 8.82 20.41 38.88
CA LYS A 416 8.48 21.20 40.06
C LYS A 416 7.14 21.88 39.98
N ALA A 417 6.47 21.82 38.81
CA ALA A 417 5.16 22.42 38.62
C ALA A 417 4.07 21.56 39.26
N PRO A 418 3.34 22.07 40.28
CA PRO A 418 2.31 21.32 40.96
C PRO A 418 1.14 20.99 40.00
N GLY A 419 0.59 19.79 40.10
CA GLY A 419 -0.53 19.35 39.30
C GLY A 419 -0.23 19.08 37.82
N ILE A 420 1.03 19.04 37.41
CA ILE A 420 1.43 18.67 36.05
C ILE A 420 2.10 17.29 36.04
N LEU A 421 1.55 16.38 35.26
CA LEU A 421 2.14 15.08 34.97
C LEU A 421 2.79 15.14 33.58
N LYS A 422 4.12 15.08 33.54
CA LYS A 422 4.88 15.01 32.27
C LYS A 422 5.24 13.57 31.95
N LEU A 423 4.81 13.10 30.76
CA LEU A 423 5.13 11.78 30.27
C LEU A 423 5.90 11.88 28.96
N MET A 424 6.93 11.05 28.80
CA MET A 424 7.62 10.79 27.54
C MET A 424 7.38 9.32 27.18
N ILE A 425 6.79 9.07 26.02
CA ILE A 425 6.53 7.73 25.50
C ILE A 425 7.37 7.53 24.24
N MET A 426 8.28 6.59 24.29
CA MET A 426 9.04 6.17 23.11
C MET A 426 8.28 5.09 22.38
N LEU A 427 8.16 5.26 21.07
CA LEU A 427 7.42 4.38 20.17
C LEU A 427 8.35 3.82 19.10
N PRO A 428 8.22 2.54 18.75
CA PRO A 428 8.85 1.99 17.55
C PRO A 428 8.45 2.79 16.31
N LEU A 429 9.37 3.00 15.37
CA LEU A 429 9.12 3.78 14.15
C LEU A 429 7.87 3.31 13.36
N PRO A 430 7.58 2.00 13.19
CA PRO A 430 6.37 1.55 12.48
C PRO A 430 5.06 1.91 13.21
N LEU A 431 5.10 2.12 14.53
CA LEU A 431 3.95 2.50 15.35
C LEU A 431 3.82 4.02 15.53
N PHE A 432 4.81 4.78 15.08
CA PHE A 432 4.84 6.24 15.16
C PHE A 432 4.06 6.87 14.02
N ASN A 433 2.76 6.84 14.11
CA ASN A 433 1.83 7.42 13.15
C ASN A 433 0.67 8.12 13.87
N GLU A 434 -0.04 8.96 13.15
CA GLU A 434 -1.10 9.80 13.73
C GLU A 434 -2.21 8.98 14.41
N VAL A 435 -2.59 7.84 13.83
CA VAL A 435 -3.64 6.96 14.38
C VAL A 435 -3.22 6.39 15.74
N SER A 436 -1.99 5.92 15.85
CA SER A 436 -1.45 5.40 17.11
C SER A 436 -1.34 6.50 18.16
N ILE A 437 -0.85 7.67 17.77
CA ILE A 437 -0.73 8.84 18.66
C ILE A 437 -2.11 9.26 19.18
N GLN A 438 -3.11 9.38 18.30
CA GLN A 438 -4.48 9.74 18.68
C GLN A 438 -5.09 8.72 19.65
N LYS A 439 -4.88 7.42 19.42
CA LYS A 439 -5.33 6.36 20.33
C LYS A 439 -4.69 6.49 21.72
N ILE A 440 -3.37 6.73 21.77
CA ILE A 440 -2.64 6.95 23.03
C ILE A 440 -3.21 8.17 23.76
N VAL A 441 -3.34 9.29 23.06
CA VAL A 441 -3.85 10.54 23.63
C VAL A 441 -5.27 10.35 24.18
N LEU A 442 -6.17 9.69 23.43
CA LEU A 442 -7.53 9.40 23.88
C LEU A 442 -7.54 8.46 25.10
N HIS A 443 -6.70 7.42 25.10
CA HIS A 443 -6.58 6.50 26.23
C HIS A 443 -6.12 7.22 27.49
N LEU A 444 -5.08 8.05 27.39
CA LEU A 444 -4.57 8.81 28.53
C LEU A 444 -5.59 9.84 29.04
N LYS A 445 -6.33 10.48 28.12
CA LYS A 445 -7.45 11.35 28.48
C LYS A 445 -8.53 10.64 29.29
N SER A 446 -8.85 9.41 28.94
CA SER A 446 -9.85 8.62 29.66
C SER A 446 -9.34 8.06 30.99
N ARG A 447 -8.03 7.74 31.05
CA ARG A 447 -7.39 7.13 32.23
C ARG A 447 -7.14 8.12 33.37
N PHE A 448 -6.73 9.35 33.02
CA PHE A 448 -6.37 10.39 33.99
C PHE A 448 -7.45 11.47 34.04
N ASN A 449 -7.90 11.80 35.25
CA ASN A 449 -8.72 12.99 35.44
C ASN A 449 -7.83 14.22 35.17
N HIS A 450 -8.13 14.97 34.09
CA HIS A 450 -7.29 16.07 33.64
C HIS A 450 -8.14 17.28 33.27
N ARG A 451 -7.56 18.48 33.46
CA ARG A 451 -8.16 19.76 33.02
C ARG A 451 -7.73 20.09 31.59
N SER A 452 -6.47 19.85 31.28
CA SER A 452 -5.89 20.05 29.95
C SER A 452 -4.86 18.97 29.63
N LEU A 453 -4.66 18.71 28.35
CA LEU A 453 -3.63 17.83 27.86
C LEU A 453 -2.97 18.46 26.63
N GLU A 454 -1.69 18.76 26.74
CA GLU A 454 -0.84 19.21 25.64
C GLU A 454 0.10 18.09 25.25
N TRP A 455 0.40 17.98 23.96
CA TRP A 455 1.34 16.99 23.48
C TRP A 455 2.12 17.47 22.26
N TYR A 456 3.29 16.90 22.07
CA TYR A 456 4.10 17.10 20.87
C TYR A 456 4.90 15.82 20.54
N THR A 457 5.37 15.73 19.31
CA THR A 457 6.19 14.62 18.84
C THR A 457 7.59 15.08 18.49
N ALA A 458 8.57 14.18 18.71
CA ALA A 458 9.94 14.36 18.28
C ALA A 458 10.45 13.03 17.73
N SER A 459 11.14 13.05 16.59
CA SER A 459 11.67 11.82 15.98
C SER A 459 13.11 12.03 15.54
N GLU A 460 13.93 11.02 15.77
CA GLU A 460 15.32 10.98 15.36
C GLU A 460 15.71 9.55 15.01
N GLY A 461 15.84 9.26 13.70
CA GLY A 461 16.04 7.91 13.22
C GLY A 461 14.93 6.97 13.72
N GLU A 462 15.32 5.90 14.43
CA GLU A 462 14.38 4.94 15.00
C GLU A 462 13.80 5.36 16.35
N LYS A 463 14.33 6.43 16.95
CA LYS A 463 13.91 6.93 18.28
C LYS A 463 12.78 7.94 18.14
N CYS A 464 11.56 7.46 18.10
CA CYS A 464 10.35 8.28 18.02
C CYS A 464 9.76 8.51 19.40
N ARG A 465 9.41 9.76 19.72
CA ARG A 465 8.96 10.18 21.05
C ARG A 465 7.64 10.93 20.95
N LEU A 466 6.72 10.61 21.84
CA LEU A 466 5.53 11.38 22.14
C LEU A 466 5.66 11.94 23.56
N HIS A 467 5.65 13.25 23.69
CA HIS A 467 5.68 13.95 24.95
C HIS A 467 4.28 14.45 25.25
N LEU A 468 3.87 14.30 26.52
CA LEU A 468 2.53 14.70 26.96
C LEU A 468 2.65 15.43 28.32
N ASP A 469 1.94 16.53 28.43
CA ASP A 469 1.75 17.27 29.65
C ASP A 469 0.28 17.23 30.01
N LEU A 470 -0.04 16.56 31.11
CA LEU A 470 -1.40 16.47 31.64
C LEU A 470 -1.50 17.36 32.89
N GLU A 471 -2.43 18.28 32.87
CA GLU A 471 -2.83 19.04 34.06
C GLU A 471 -3.83 18.19 34.82
N THR A 472 -3.38 17.63 35.95
CA THR A 472 -4.20 16.76 36.81
C THR A 472 -4.49 17.43 38.15
N PRO A 473 -5.57 17.08 38.85
CA PRO A 473 -5.71 17.42 40.26
C PRO A 473 -4.54 16.89 41.08
N LEU A 474 -4.14 17.60 42.11
CA LEU A 474 -2.95 17.28 42.94
C LEU A 474 -2.91 15.82 43.41
N GLU A 475 -4.05 15.22 43.73
CA GLU A 475 -4.17 13.83 44.18
C GLU A 475 -3.87 12.81 43.06
N SER A 476 -4.06 13.17 41.79
CA SER A 476 -3.87 12.27 40.66
C SER A 476 -2.41 12.19 40.18
N SER A 477 -1.58 13.17 40.58
CA SER A 477 -0.17 13.19 40.16
C SER A 477 0.69 12.10 40.83
N GLU A 478 0.19 11.45 41.90
CA GLU A 478 0.88 10.36 42.61
C GLU A 478 0.87 9.01 41.91
N TYR A 479 0.00 8.82 40.91
CA TYR A 479 -0.30 7.51 40.32
C TYR A 479 0.84 6.87 39.50
N LEU A 480 1.85 7.58 39.04
CA LEU A 480 2.92 7.03 38.20
C LEU A 480 4.31 7.12 38.85
N HIS A 481 4.40 7.14 40.19
CA HIS A 481 5.68 7.21 40.89
C HIS A 481 6.46 5.88 40.90
N LYS A 482 5.74 4.77 40.80
CA LYS A 482 6.37 3.44 40.83
C LYS A 482 6.72 2.96 39.43
N LYS A 483 7.88 2.35 39.27
CA LYS A 483 8.32 1.73 37.99
C LYS A 483 7.34 0.67 37.51
N THR A 484 6.66 -0.01 38.43
CA THR A 484 5.60 -1.00 38.12
C THR A 484 4.40 -0.38 37.40
N ASP A 485 4.04 0.86 37.72
CA ASP A 485 2.89 1.55 37.11
C ASP A 485 3.20 1.99 35.67
N LEU A 486 4.46 2.39 35.40
CA LEU A 486 4.95 2.68 34.05
C LEU A 486 5.00 1.43 33.19
N LEU A 487 5.50 0.30 33.73
CA LEU A 487 5.49 -0.99 33.02
C LEU A 487 4.06 -1.48 32.69
N LEU A 488 3.10 -1.23 33.58
CA LEU A 488 1.70 -1.53 33.32
C LEU A 488 1.14 -0.65 32.20
N LEU A 489 1.46 0.64 32.22
CA LEU A 489 1.08 1.57 31.15
C LEU A 489 1.71 1.16 29.80
N GLU A 490 2.98 0.78 29.77
CA GLU A 490 3.65 0.27 28.56
C GLU A 490 2.88 -0.93 27.98
N LYS A 491 2.47 -1.86 28.82
CA LYS A 491 1.69 -3.04 28.41
C LYS A 491 0.31 -2.66 27.88
N GLU A 492 -0.39 -1.74 28.53
CA GLU A 492 -1.68 -1.23 28.11
C GLU A 492 -1.58 -0.53 26.74
N LEU A 493 -0.60 0.36 26.57
CA LEU A 493 -0.38 1.07 25.33
C LEU A 493 0.05 0.11 24.20
N SER A 494 0.89 -0.88 24.51
CA SER A 494 1.28 -1.91 23.56
C SER A 494 0.05 -2.67 23.05
N ASN A 495 -0.86 -3.06 23.95
CA ASN A 495 -2.11 -3.74 23.56
C ASN A 495 -3.04 -2.83 22.75
N LEU A 496 -3.03 -1.53 23.04
CA LEU A 496 -3.90 -0.54 22.39
C LEU A 496 -3.50 -0.23 20.94
N ILE A 497 -2.19 -0.03 20.71
CA ILE A 497 -1.70 0.43 19.41
C ILE A 497 -1.12 -0.69 18.55
N ASN A 498 -0.84 -1.85 19.13
CA ASN A 498 -0.49 -3.07 18.41
C ASN A 498 -1.45 -4.24 18.72
N PRO A 499 -2.76 -4.06 18.50
CA PRO A 499 -3.75 -5.10 18.80
C PRO A 499 -3.54 -6.35 17.95
N TRP A 500 -2.81 -6.25 16.82
CA TRP A 500 -2.56 -7.34 15.90
C TRP A 500 -1.72 -8.46 16.55
N ASP A 501 -0.57 -8.14 17.14
CA ASP A 501 0.29 -9.14 17.78
C ASP A 501 -0.42 -9.78 18.99
N TYR A 502 -1.15 -8.99 19.76
CA TYR A 502 -1.94 -9.49 20.87
C TYR A 502 -3.04 -10.45 20.39
N ARG A 503 -3.80 -10.06 19.36
CA ARG A 503 -4.87 -10.89 18.79
C ARG A 503 -4.32 -12.17 18.18
N LEU A 504 -3.21 -12.13 17.45
CA LEU A 504 -2.54 -13.31 16.91
C LEU A 504 -2.10 -14.25 18.03
N LYS A 505 -1.51 -13.72 19.10
CA LYS A 505 -1.07 -14.51 20.26
C LYS A 505 -2.24 -15.23 20.92
N GLU A 506 -3.34 -14.53 21.17
CA GLU A 506 -4.56 -15.11 21.76
C GLU A 506 -5.19 -16.14 20.81
N TRP A 507 -5.24 -15.86 19.52
CA TRP A 507 -5.78 -16.79 18.53
C TRP A 507 -4.97 -18.08 18.49
N LEU A 508 -3.65 -18.00 18.39
CA LEU A 508 -2.77 -19.17 18.39
C LEU A 508 -2.89 -19.96 19.69
N ARG A 509 -2.95 -19.28 20.85
CA ARG A 509 -3.13 -19.96 22.15
C ARG A 509 -4.45 -20.73 22.23
N ASN A 510 -5.53 -20.19 21.67
CA ASN A 510 -6.84 -20.81 21.75
C ASN A 510 -7.00 -21.99 20.77
N HIS A 511 -6.29 -21.99 19.65
CA HIS A 511 -6.40 -23.02 18.61
C HIS A 511 -5.28 -24.07 18.67
N TYR A 512 -4.15 -23.75 19.32
CA TYR A 512 -3.05 -24.68 19.54
C TYR A 512 -2.81 -24.82 21.05
N PRO A 513 -3.47 -25.79 21.70
CA PRO A 513 -3.38 -25.97 23.16
C PRO A 513 -1.97 -26.39 23.62
N GLY A 514 -1.55 -25.91 24.79
CA GLY A 514 -0.24 -26.20 25.37
C GLY A 514 0.83 -25.19 24.98
N SER A 515 2.07 -25.64 24.80
CA SER A 515 3.23 -24.79 24.44
C SER A 515 3.26 -24.39 22.97
N ASP A 516 2.53 -25.09 22.08
CA ASP A 516 2.66 -24.97 20.64
C ASP A 516 2.25 -23.59 20.12
N GLY A 517 1.11 -23.05 20.56
CA GLY A 517 0.64 -21.72 20.15
C GLY A 517 1.59 -20.60 20.58
N LYS A 518 2.23 -20.73 21.75
CA LYS A 518 3.24 -19.78 22.23
C LYS A 518 4.52 -19.87 21.38
N THR A 519 4.97 -21.07 21.10
CA THR A 519 6.17 -21.35 20.30
C THR A 519 6.01 -20.82 18.87
N LEU A 520 4.84 -21.06 18.25
CA LEU A 520 4.51 -20.52 16.93
C LEU A 520 4.53 -18.98 16.92
N PHE A 521 3.92 -18.35 17.91
CA PHE A 521 3.93 -16.89 18.02
C PHE A 521 5.36 -16.34 18.15
N GLU A 522 6.16 -16.90 19.05
CA GLU A 522 7.54 -16.45 19.30
C GLU A 522 8.46 -16.68 18.08
N ARG A 523 8.19 -17.71 17.29
CA ARG A 523 8.96 -18.05 16.08
C ARG A 523 8.60 -17.17 14.89
N TYR A 524 7.32 -16.86 14.68
CA TYR A 524 6.82 -16.23 13.45
C TYR A 524 6.51 -14.76 13.58
N ALA A 525 5.84 -14.31 14.64
CA ALA A 525 5.36 -12.93 14.78
C ALA A 525 6.46 -11.85 14.69
N PRO A 526 7.69 -12.06 15.24
CA PRO A 526 8.78 -11.10 15.11
C PRO A 526 9.34 -10.98 13.68
N LEU A 527 9.12 -12.01 12.84
CA LEU A 527 9.63 -12.09 11.48
C LEU A 527 8.59 -11.67 10.43
N MET A 528 7.39 -11.30 10.86
CA MET A 528 6.33 -10.77 10.01
C MET A 528 6.50 -9.26 9.80
N PRO A 529 6.59 -8.78 8.54
CA PRO A 529 6.82 -7.37 8.25
C PRO A 529 5.65 -6.47 8.69
N GLY A 530 5.94 -5.21 9.03
CA GLY A 530 4.92 -4.25 9.45
C GLY A 530 3.80 -4.02 8.42
N HIS A 531 4.15 -3.93 7.13
CA HIS A 531 3.17 -3.79 6.05
C HIS A 531 2.23 -4.99 5.90
N TYR A 532 2.70 -6.21 6.26
CA TYR A 532 1.88 -7.42 6.32
C TYR A 532 0.87 -7.33 7.47
N LYS A 533 1.34 -6.98 8.68
CA LYS A 533 0.49 -6.85 9.88
C LYS A 533 -0.65 -5.84 9.75
N VAL A 534 -0.47 -4.83 8.91
CA VAL A 534 -1.51 -3.82 8.63
C VAL A 534 -2.62 -4.36 7.72
N ARG A 535 -2.31 -5.31 6.83
CA ARG A 535 -3.21 -5.77 5.76
C ARG A 535 -3.89 -7.10 6.05
N VAL A 536 -3.25 -7.95 6.85
CA VAL A 536 -3.68 -9.34 7.06
C VAL A 536 -4.30 -9.47 8.45
N SER A 537 -5.45 -10.13 8.54
CA SER A 537 -6.11 -10.43 9.80
C SER A 537 -5.26 -11.40 10.63
N CYS A 538 -5.50 -11.47 11.94
CA CYS A 538 -4.79 -12.43 12.79
C CYS A 538 -5.15 -13.87 12.45
N GLU A 539 -6.40 -14.09 12.02
CA GLU A 539 -6.94 -15.37 11.60
C GLU A 539 -6.22 -15.87 10.33
N ASP A 540 -6.11 -15.00 9.31
CA ASP A 540 -5.37 -15.32 8.07
C ASP A 540 -3.88 -15.51 8.34
N ALA A 541 -3.29 -14.69 9.20
CA ALA A 541 -1.88 -14.83 9.56
C ALA A 541 -1.58 -16.16 10.26
N ALA A 542 -2.51 -16.68 11.05
CA ALA A 542 -2.37 -18.01 11.66
C ALA A 542 -2.45 -19.13 10.63
N GLU A 543 -3.26 -18.99 9.58
CA GLU A 543 -3.25 -19.91 8.43
C GLU A 543 -1.95 -19.79 7.64
N ASP A 544 -1.45 -18.58 7.41
CA ASP A 544 -0.17 -18.36 6.73
C ASP A 544 0.98 -19.02 7.52
N ILE A 545 0.97 -18.93 8.87
CA ILE A 545 1.94 -19.65 9.73
C ILE A 545 1.87 -21.16 9.47
N ARG A 546 0.68 -21.75 9.32
CA ARG A 546 0.52 -23.18 9.03
C ARG A 546 1.17 -23.58 7.70
N HIS A 547 1.03 -22.76 6.67
CA HIS A 547 1.68 -22.99 5.39
C HIS A 547 3.21 -22.82 5.48
N LEU A 548 3.70 -21.82 6.22
CA LEU A 548 5.13 -21.64 6.48
C LEU A 548 5.73 -22.79 7.30
N GLU A 549 4.99 -23.38 8.24
CA GLU A 549 5.41 -24.60 8.96
C GLU A 549 5.58 -25.77 8.01
N LYS A 550 4.64 -26.01 7.10
CA LYS A 550 4.76 -27.10 6.10
C LYS A 550 5.99 -26.90 5.20
N LEU A 551 6.27 -25.64 4.76
CA LEU A 551 7.51 -25.34 4.04
C LEU A 551 8.76 -25.68 4.87
N SER A 552 8.73 -25.38 6.18
CA SER A 552 9.84 -25.67 7.09
C SER A 552 10.08 -27.18 7.29
N HIS A 553 9.07 -28.01 7.04
CA HIS A 553 9.13 -29.47 7.10
C HIS A 553 9.50 -30.12 5.76
N GLY A 554 9.86 -29.32 4.78
CA GLY A 554 10.41 -29.80 3.50
C GLY A 554 9.43 -29.83 2.34
N GLU A 555 8.20 -29.36 2.51
CA GLU A 555 7.31 -29.15 1.38
C GLU A 555 7.79 -27.96 0.54
N PRO A 556 8.04 -28.09 -0.77
CA PRO A 556 8.69 -27.03 -1.54
C PRO A 556 7.77 -25.85 -1.87
N ILE A 557 6.47 -26.09 -1.94
CA ILE A 557 5.44 -25.08 -2.24
C ILE A 557 4.11 -25.40 -1.56
N GLN A 558 3.42 -24.35 -1.15
CA GLN A 558 2.04 -24.40 -0.69
C GLN A 558 1.21 -23.41 -1.48
N VAL A 559 -0.03 -23.76 -1.76
CA VAL A 559 -1.01 -22.92 -2.48
C VAL A 559 -2.25 -22.78 -1.61
N ASP A 560 -2.88 -21.62 -1.61
CA ASP A 560 -4.16 -21.37 -0.96
C ASP A 560 -5.03 -20.44 -1.81
N LEU A 561 -6.34 -20.58 -1.72
CA LEU A 561 -7.32 -19.73 -2.38
C LEU A 561 -8.34 -19.24 -1.36
N LYS A 562 -8.51 -17.93 -1.25
CA LYS A 562 -9.40 -17.28 -0.29
C LYS A 562 -10.30 -16.24 -0.96
N PRO A 563 -11.51 -15.97 -0.43
CA PRO A 563 -12.29 -14.82 -0.86
C PRO A 563 -11.59 -13.51 -0.49
N PHE A 564 -11.62 -12.53 -1.39
CA PHE A 564 -11.05 -11.22 -1.12
C PHE A 564 -12.12 -10.26 -0.62
N GLN A 565 -12.09 -9.97 0.67
CA GLN A 565 -12.99 -9.01 1.30
C GLN A 565 -12.35 -7.62 1.35
N THR A 566 -12.71 -6.73 0.43
CA THR A 566 -12.38 -5.30 0.57
C THR A 566 -13.59 -4.42 0.34
N PRO A 567 -13.63 -3.25 1.03
CA PRO A 567 -14.64 -2.25 0.74
C PRO A 567 -14.39 -1.60 -0.64
N SER A 568 -15.33 -1.77 -1.56
CA SER A 568 -15.85 -0.81 -2.53
C SER A 568 -14.96 -0.10 -3.58
N ILE A 569 -13.68 -0.38 -3.74
CA ILE A 569 -12.86 0.35 -4.76
C ILE A 569 -12.73 -0.45 -6.07
N ILE A 570 -12.88 -1.78 -6.05
CA ILE A 570 -12.81 -2.63 -7.24
C ILE A 570 -14.22 -3.21 -7.47
N PRO A 571 -14.89 -2.88 -8.57
CA PRO A 571 -16.18 -3.48 -8.86
C PRO A 571 -15.99 -4.94 -9.29
N GLY A 572 -16.59 -5.85 -8.55
CA GLY A 572 -16.69 -7.28 -8.88
C GLY A 572 -16.11 -8.19 -7.81
N PRO A 573 -16.49 -9.46 -7.86
CA PRO A 573 -16.01 -10.47 -6.92
C PRO A 573 -14.59 -10.90 -7.29
N VAL A 574 -13.66 -10.71 -6.38
CA VAL A 574 -12.24 -11.02 -6.52
C VAL A 574 -11.85 -12.11 -5.52
N SER A 575 -11.02 -13.05 -5.95
CA SER A 575 -10.41 -14.05 -5.07
C SER A 575 -8.93 -13.76 -4.85
N LEU A 576 -8.39 -14.21 -3.74
CA LEU A 576 -6.98 -14.08 -3.40
C LEU A 576 -6.32 -15.45 -3.53
N LEU A 577 -5.41 -15.58 -4.49
CA LEU A 577 -4.58 -16.77 -4.66
C LEU A 577 -3.22 -16.51 -3.99
N LEU A 578 -2.81 -17.42 -3.11
CA LEU A 578 -1.63 -17.32 -2.26
C LEU A 578 -0.65 -18.44 -2.61
N LEU A 579 0.60 -18.07 -2.91
CA LEU A 579 1.69 -19.01 -3.15
C LEU A 579 2.76 -18.81 -2.06
N TYR A 580 3.06 -19.88 -1.33
CA TYR A 580 4.11 -19.89 -0.30
C TYR A 580 5.28 -20.75 -0.80
N THR A 581 6.50 -20.19 -0.75
CA THR A 581 7.72 -20.84 -1.24
C THR A 581 8.91 -20.53 -0.35
N GLN A 582 9.95 -21.35 -0.39
CA GLN A 582 11.19 -21.06 0.31
C GLN A 582 12.00 -19.97 -0.37
N GLU A 583 11.97 -19.92 -1.70
CA GLU A 583 12.61 -18.92 -2.53
C GLU A 583 11.56 -18.08 -3.26
N GLN A 584 11.88 -16.85 -3.58
CA GLN A 584 10.99 -15.98 -4.34
C GLN A 584 10.89 -16.47 -5.78
N LEU A 585 9.67 -16.78 -6.24
CA LEU A 585 9.41 -17.11 -7.64
C LEU A 585 9.35 -15.85 -8.50
N ASP A 586 9.98 -15.91 -9.67
CA ASP A 586 9.88 -14.85 -10.66
C ASP A 586 8.48 -14.80 -11.29
N LEU A 587 7.97 -13.61 -11.57
CA LEU A 587 6.69 -13.44 -12.25
C LEU A 587 6.63 -14.16 -13.60
N ASN A 588 7.74 -14.23 -14.31
CA ASN A 588 7.84 -14.96 -15.59
C ASN A 588 7.57 -16.46 -15.45
N GLN A 589 7.72 -17.04 -14.27
CA GLN A 589 7.40 -18.43 -13.96
C GLN A 589 5.94 -18.59 -13.55
N VAL A 590 5.43 -17.67 -12.73
CA VAL A 590 4.10 -17.78 -12.14
C VAL A 590 2.99 -17.32 -13.08
N MET A 591 3.18 -16.23 -13.81
CA MET A 591 2.14 -15.63 -14.66
C MET A 591 1.62 -16.56 -15.75
N PRO A 592 2.47 -17.32 -16.49
CA PRO A 592 1.99 -18.29 -17.47
C PRO A 592 1.12 -19.40 -16.86
N ALA A 593 1.48 -19.89 -15.66
CA ALA A 593 0.70 -20.91 -14.95
C ALA A 593 -0.71 -20.39 -14.61
N LEU A 594 -0.80 -19.18 -14.05
CA LEU A 594 -2.08 -18.55 -13.71
C LEU A 594 -2.92 -18.26 -14.96
N GLN A 595 -2.31 -17.76 -16.03
CA GLN A 595 -3.01 -17.50 -17.30
C GLN A 595 -3.59 -18.77 -17.92
N ASN A 596 -2.84 -19.88 -17.85
CA ASN A 596 -3.28 -21.17 -18.37
C ASN A 596 -4.31 -21.86 -17.48
N LEU A 597 -4.42 -21.50 -16.20
CA LEU A 597 -5.55 -21.89 -15.36
C LEU A 597 -6.86 -21.16 -15.71
N GLY A 598 -6.83 -20.18 -16.61
CA GLY A 598 -8.03 -19.42 -16.98
C GLY A 598 -8.38 -18.31 -15.98
N VAL A 599 -7.45 -17.93 -15.11
CA VAL A 599 -7.60 -16.79 -14.21
C VAL A 599 -7.03 -15.52 -14.83
N HIS A 600 -7.61 -14.39 -14.45
CA HIS A 600 -7.12 -13.05 -14.78
C HIS A 600 -6.50 -12.45 -13.51
N VAL A 601 -5.23 -12.08 -13.58
CA VAL A 601 -4.50 -11.46 -12.47
C VAL A 601 -4.69 -9.95 -12.55
N ILE A 602 -5.24 -9.36 -11.49
CA ILE A 602 -5.45 -7.91 -11.36
C ILE A 602 -4.16 -7.25 -10.87
N ASP A 603 -3.59 -7.78 -9.79
CA ASP A 603 -2.31 -7.32 -9.24
C ASP A 603 -1.64 -8.42 -8.40
N GLN A 604 -0.43 -8.12 -7.94
CA GLN A 604 0.39 -9.01 -7.14
C GLN A 604 1.08 -8.25 -6.01
N LEU A 605 1.19 -8.90 -4.87
CA LEU A 605 2.00 -8.46 -3.76
C LEU A 605 2.94 -9.59 -3.32
N SER A 606 4.22 -9.27 -3.16
CA SER A 606 5.20 -10.19 -2.58
C SER A 606 5.55 -9.78 -1.16
N THR A 607 5.53 -10.73 -0.24
CA THR A 607 5.91 -10.54 1.16
C THR A 607 7.00 -11.55 1.51
N ARG A 608 8.13 -11.06 2.01
CA ARG A 608 9.18 -11.89 2.59
C ARG A 608 8.96 -12.00 4.09
N PHE A 609 8.88 -13.21 4.61
CA PHE A 609 8.89 -13.49 6.03
C PHE A 609 10.32 -13.74 6.50
N GLY A 610 10.83 -12.87 7.35
CA GLY A 610 12.21 -12.97 7.84
C GLY A 610 12.84 -11.63 8.20
N ASN A 611 14.05 -11.70 8.71
CA ASN A 611 14.92 -10.54 8.96
C ASN A 611 16.21 -10.63 8.10
N HIS A 612 17.21 -9.82 8.40
CA HIS A 612 18.48 -9.82 7.66
C HIS A 612 19.24 -11.15 7.78
N GLU A 613 19.06 -11.89 8.90
CA GLU A 613 19.81 -13.12 9.21
C GLU A 613 19.06 -14.39 8.81
N LYS A 614 17.72 -14.36 8.84
CA LYS A 614 16.89 -15.55 8.64
C LYS A 614 15.69 -15.26 7.76
N THR A 615 15.53 -16.04 6.70
CA THR A 615 14.33 -16.08 5.86
C THR A 615 13.54 -17.35 6.19
N LEU A 616 12.25 -17.21 6.45
CA LEU A 616 11.33 -18.32 6.69
C LEU A 616 10.64 -18.77 5.40
N GLY A 617 10.44 -17.84 4.47
CA GLY A 617 9.78 -18.06 3.20
C GLY A 617 9.24 -16.79 2.59
N TYR A 618 8.59 -16.96 1.46
CA TYR A 618 7.96 -15.90 0.69
C TYR A 618 6.48 -16.21 0.50
N LEU A 619 5.66 -15.19 0.55
CA LEU A 619 4.26 -15.23 0.18
C LEU A 619 4.05 -14.31 -1.02
N GLN A 620 3.62 -14.88 -2.13
CA GLN A 620 3.14 -14.13 -3.28
C GLN A 620 1.61 -14.20 -3.33
N SER A 621 0.98 -13.06 -3.15
CA SER A 621 -0.48 -12.90 -3.14
C SER A 621 -0.94 -12.31 -4.46
N PHE A 622 -1.84 -12.97 -5.15
CA PHE A 622 -2.42 -12.53 -6.41
C PHE A 622 -3.90 -12.27 -6.24
N ARG A 623 -4.35 -11.07 -6.59
CA ARG A 623 -5.79 -10.82 -6.75
C ARG A 623 -6.23 -11.32 -8.11
N VAL A 624 -7.18 -12.23 -8.13
CA VAL A 624 -7.56 -12.94 -9.34
C VAL A 624 -9.08 -12.96 -9.52
N THR A 625 -9.50 -13.01 -10.80
CA THR A 625 -10.86 -13.29 -11.23
C THR A 625 -10.83 -14.37 -12.31
N ARG A 626 -11.95 -14.94 -12.67
CA ARG A 626 -12.04 -15.72 -13.91
C ARG A 626 -11.85 -14.78 -15.12
N LYS A 627 -11.46 -15.32 -16.27
CA LYS A 627 -11.31 -14.53 -17.52
C LYS A 627 -12.60 -13.85 -17.97
N ASP A 628 -13.77 -14.39 -17.60
CA ASP A 628 -15.08 -13.81 -17.87
C ASP A 628 -15.49 -12.70 -16.86
N GLY A 629 -14.60 -12.37 -15.90
CA GLY A 629 -14.84 -11.37 -14.87
C GLY A 629 -15.69 -11.84 -13.70
N THR A 630 -16.07 -13.11 -13.65
CA THR A 630 -16.83 -13.70 -12.52
C THR A 630 -15.92 -14.13 -11.39
N SER A 631 -16.49 -14.38 -10.19
CA SER A 631 -15.73 -14.93 -9.04
C SER A 631 -15.34 -16.39 -9.27
N ILE A 632 -14.30 -16.81 -8.59
CA ILE A 632 -13.95 -18.20 -8.42
C ILE A 632 -14.69 -18.69 -7.16
N ASP A 633 -15.45 -19.77 -7.28
CA ASP A 633 -16.03 -20.43 -6.10
C ASP A 633 -14.94 -21.18 -5.34
N GLU A 634 -14.44 -20.59 -4.26
CA GLU A 634 -13.32 -21.13 -3.50
C GLU A 634 -13.66 -22.52 -2.91
N LYS A 635 -14.90 -22.73 -2.46
CA LYS A 635 -15.32 -24.03 -1.88
C LYS A 635 -15.24 -25.16 -2.90
N ARG A 636 -15.51 -24.83 -4.16
CA ARG A 636 -15.53 -25.80 -5.26
C ARG A 636 -14.15 -26.03 -5.87
N TYR A 637 -13.39 -24.95 -6.08
CA TYR A 637 -12.17 -25.01 -6.89
C TYR A 637 -10.86 -24.97 -6.10
N LYS A 638 -10.90 -24.66 -4.79
CA LYS A 638 -9.68 -24.51 -3.98
C LYS A 638 -8.74 -25.71 -4.12
N SER A 639 -9.21 -26.91 -3.76
CA SER A 639 -8.38 -28.13 -3.79
C SER A 639 -7.86 -28.46 -5.18
N LEU A 640 -8.67 -28.23 -6.21
CA LEU A 640 -8.30 -28.49 -7.60
C LEU A 640 -7.21 -27.54 -8.10
N LEU A 641 -7.35 -26.24 -7.84
CA LEU A 641 -6.34 -25.26 -8.24
C LEU A 641 -5.03 -25.42 -7.46
N GLU A 642 -5.14 -25.74 -6.17
CA GLU A 642 -3.99 -26.06 -5.32
C GLU A 642 -3.21 -27.26 -5.87
N GLU A 643 -3.92 -28.33 -6.27
CA GLU A 643 -3.33 -29.53 -6.85
C GLU A 643 -2.61 -29.22 -8.17
N ILE A 644 -3.30 -28.56 -9.11
CA ILE A 644 -2.75 -28.28 -10.43
C ILE A 644 -1.49 -27.41 -10.31
N LEU A 645 -1.53 -26.32 -9.53
CA LEU A 645 -0.39 -25.41 -9.34
C LEU A 645 0.77 -26.12 -8.63
N ARG A 646 0.45 -26.88 -7.58
CA ARG A 646 1.48 -27.65 -6.85
C ARG A 646 2.21 -28.64 -7.76
N GLU A 647 1.46 -29.45 -8.50
CA GLU A 647 2.05 -30.45 -9.41
C GLU A 647 2.82 -29.79 -10.57
N GLU A 648 2.39 -28.64 -11.03
CA GLU A 648 3.11 -27.85 -12.04
C GLU A 648 4.45 -27.31 -11.52
N PHE A 649 4.44 -26.65 -10.33
CA PHE A 649 5.68 -26.13 -9.74
C PHE A 649 6.65 -27.21 -9.27
N LEU A 650 6.14 -28.40 -8.95
CA LEU A 650 6.97 -29.59 -8.70
C LEU A 650 7.52 -30.24 -9.98
N GLY A 651 7.14 -29.75 -11.16
CA GLY A 651 7.55 -30.31 -12.43
C GLY A 651 6.93 -31.69 -12.75
N ARG A 652 5.86 -32.08 -12.07
CA ARG A 652 5.10 -33.34 -12.28
C ARG A 652 3.99 -33.21 -13.31
N THR A 653 3.70 -32.00 -13.73
CA THR A 653 2.85 -31.67 -14.87
C THR A 653 3.43 -30.48 -15.60
N ARG A 654 3.04 -30.28 -16.85
CA ARG A 654 3.43 -29.10 -17.63
C ARG A 654 2.41 -28.01 -17.53
N ASN A 655 2.91 -26.77 -17.59
CA ASN A 655 2.05 -25.61 -17.81
C ASN A 655 1.40 -25.70 -19.19
N ASP A 656 0.10 -25.87 -19.25
CA ASP A 656 -0.65 -26.12 -20.48
C ASP A 656 -1.95 -25.31 -20.51
N PRO A 657 -2.32 -24.70 -21.68
CA PRO A 657 -3.57 -23.94 -21.79
C PRO A 657 -4.85 -24.72 -21.45
N LEU A 658 -4.85 -26.05 -21.58
CA LEU A 658 -5.98 -26.89 -21.19
C LEU A 658 -6.23 -26.96 -19.69
N ASN A 659 -5.28 -26.47 -18.85
CA ASN A 659 -5.49 -26.36 -17.40
C ASN A 659 -6.69 -25.47 -17.07
N ALA A 660 -7.09 -24.54 -17.97
CA ALA A 660 -8.30 -23.75 -17.83
C ALA A 660 -9.59 -24.58 -17.81
N LEU A 661 -9.58 -25.82 -18.29
CA LEU A 661 -10.74 -26.73 -18.23
C LEU A 661 -11.13 -27.07 -16.78
N ALA A 662 -10.21 -26.90 -15.82
CA ALA A 662 -10.52 -27.00 -14.40
C ALA A 662 -11.65 -26.04 -14.01
N LEU A 663 -11.56 -24.78 -14.47
CA LEU A 663 -12.58 -23.76 -14.19
C LEU A 663 -13.74 -23.76 -15.19
N LEU A 664 -13.51 -24.19 -16.45
CA LEU A 664 -14.50 -24.12 -17.52
C LEU A 664 -15.41 -25.36 -17.58
N ALA A 665 -14.91 -26.53 -17.18
CA ALA A 665 -15.58 -27.80 -17.31
C ALA A 665 -15.56 -28.67 -16.04
N ASP A 666 -15.09 -28.16 -14.90
CA ASP A 666 -14.93 -28.89 -13.64
C ASP A 666 -14.09 -30.18 -13.80
N LEU A 667 -13.07 -30.14 -14.62
CA LEU A 667 -12.20 -31.29 -14.85
C LEU A 667 -11.04 -31.28 -13.87
N ASP A 668 -10.79 -32.43 -13.23
CA ASP A 668 -9.61 -32.64 -12.40
C ASP A 668 -8.31 -32.73 -13.23
N LEU A 669 -7.18 -32.73 -12.59
CA LEU A 669 -5.87 -32.79 -13.24
C LEU A 669 -5.70 -34.05 -14.08
N GLY A 670 -6.25 -35.20 -13.63
CA GLY A 670 -6.22 -36.44 -14.37
C GLY A 670 -6.99 -36.35 -15.69
N ALA A 671 -8.20 -35.82 -15.65
CA ALA A 671 -9.04 -35.59 -16.82
C ALA A 671 -8.35 -34.66 -17.84
N ILE A 672 -7.74 -33.60 -17.36
CA ILE A 672 -6.97 -32.65 -18.18
C ILE A 672 -5.79 -33.35 -18.86
N LYS A 673 -5.03 -34.19 -18.12
CA LYS A 673 -3.91 -34.96 -18.68
C LYS A 673 -4.37 -35.91 -19.80
N ILE A 674 -5.56 -36.51 -19.69
CA ILE A 674 -6.14 -37.36 -20.73
C ILE A 674 -6.46 -36.53 -22.00
N LEU A 675 -7.07 -35.37 -21.83
CA LEU A 675 -7.35 -34.51 -22.97
C LEU A 675 -6.06 -33.97 -23.65
N GLN A 676 -5.04 -33.66 -22.86
CA GLN A 676 -3.70 -33.32 -23.36
C GLN A 676 -3.08 -34.48 -24.15
N LEU A 677 -3.20 -35.74 -23.68
CA LEU A 677 -2.70 -36.93 -24.37
C LEU A 677 -3.39 -37.06 -25.72
N TYR A 678 -4.72 -37.01 -25.80
CA TYR A 678 -5.43 -37.16 -27.07
C TYR A 678 -5.18 -35.98 -28.01
N ARG A 679 -5.05 -34.75 -27.48
CA ARG A 679 -4.62 -33.60 -28.29
C ARG A 679 -3.22 -33.84 -28.89
N ASN A 680 -2.26 -34.29 -28.09
CA ASN A 680 -0.91 -34.49 -28.56
C ASN A 680 -0.83 -35.64 -29.60
N LEU A 681 -1.57 -36.72 -29.37
CA LEU A 681 -1.71 -37.77 -30.36
C LEU A 681 -2.37 -37.27 -31.65
N TYR A 682 -3.42 -36.49 -31.56
CA TYR A 682 -4.09 -35.87 -32.71
C TYR A 682 -3.10 -35.04 -33.55
N LEU A 683 -2.28 -34.20 -32.94
CA LEU A 683 -1.27 -33.40 -33.65
C LEU A 683 -0.24 -34.23 -34.43
N GLN A 684 0.02 -35.47 -34.02
CA GLN A 684 0.93 -36.38 -34.70
C GLN A 684 0.29 -37.11 -35.91
N LEU A 685 -1.02 -36.89 -36.16
CA LEU A 685 -1.74 -37.60 -37.22
C LEU A 685 -1.85 -36.83 -38.55
N ASN A 686 -1.06 -35.74 -38.72
CA ASN A 686 -1.05 -34.90 -39.93
C ASN A 686 -2.35 -34.14 -40.19
N ASP A 687 -3.17 -33.93 -39.16
CA ASP A 687 -4.31 -33.07 -39.28
C ASP A 687 -3.88 -31.58 -39.43
N PRO A 688 -4.63 -30.73 -40.18
CA PRO A 688 -4.16 -29.41 -40.59
C PRO A 688 -4.18 -28.36 -39.50
N TYR A 689 -4.63 -28.69 -38.31
CA TYR A 689 -4.84 -27.73 -37.23
C TYR A 689 -3.65 -27.67 -36.28
N SER A 690 -3.32 -26.43 -35.84
CA SER A 690 -2.23 -26.20 -34.89
C SER A 690 -2.64 -26.58 -33.46
N MET A 691 -1.65 -26.75 -32.59
CA MET A 691 -1.89 -26.98 -31.15
C MET A 691 -2.78 -25.89 -30.52
N ASP A 692 -2.54 -24.62 -30.86
CA ASP A 692 -3.34 -23.52 -30.36
C ASP A 692 -4.80 -23.59 -30.82
N THR A 693 -5.01 -23.94 -32.09
CA THR A 693 -6.39 -24.14 -32.64
C THR A 693 -7.13 -25.26 -31.91
N VAL A 694 -6.49 -26.37 -31.64
CA VAL A 694 -7.09 -27.51 -30.92
C VAL A 694 -7.36 -27.13 -29.46
N ASN A 695 -6.41 -26.41 -28.79
CA ASN A 695 -6.61 -25.90 -27.44
C ASN A 695 -7.83 -24.98 -27.37
N GLN A 696 -7.90 -23.97 -28.26
CA GLN A 696 -9.02 -23.04 -28.30
C GLN A 696 -10.36 -23.74 -28.58
N CYS A 697 -10.36 -24.75 -29.45
CA CYS A 697 -11.55 -25.58 -29.71
C CYS A 697 -12.07 -26.25 -28.43
N LEU A 698 -11.19 -26.91 -27.67
CA LEU A 698 -11.56 -27.58 -26.43
C LEU A 698 -12.00 -26.60 -25.34
N LEU A 699 -11.35 -25.45 -25.24
CA LEU A 699 -11.68 -24.40 -24.25
C LEU A 699 -13.02 -23.73 -24.54
N ARG A 700 -13.32 -23.44 -25.84
CA ARG A 700 -14.60 -22.83 -26.25
C ARG A 700 -15.75 -23.82 -26.09
N ASN A 701 -15.49 -25.09 -26.37
CA ASN A 701 -16.47 -26.16 -26.28
C ASN A 701 -16.23 -27.01 -25.03
N SER A 702 -16.15 -26.39 -23.87
CA SER A 702 -15.83 -27.04 -22.60
C SER A 702 -16.78 -28.17 -22.22
N GLY A 703 -18.06 -28.07 -22.59
CA GLY A 703 -19.04 -29.15 -22.45
C GLY A 703 -18.70 -30.39 -23.30
N CYS A 704 -18.19 -30.21 -24.54
CA CYS A 704 -17.67 -31.32 -25.37
C CYS A 704 -16.41 -31.91 -24.74
N ALA A 705 -15.48 -31.08 -24.21
CA ALA A 705 -14.29 -31.55 -23.52
C ALA A 705 -14.64 -32.42 -22.30
N PHE A 706 -15.62 -32.00 -21.49
CA PHE A 706 -16.15 -32.77 -20.38
C PHE A 706 -16.72 -34.11 -20.88
N SER A 707 -17.53 -34.13 -21.94
CA SER A 707 -18.15 -35.33 -22.49
C SER A 707 -17.10 -36.29 -23.08
N LEU A 708 -16.03 -35.79 -23.71
CA LEU A 708 -14.89 -36.61 -24.17
C LEU A 708 -14.27 -37.38 -22.98
N TYR A 709 -13.98 -36.68 -21.87
CA TYR A 709 -13.44 -37.34 -20.70
C TYR A 709 -14.46 -38.32 -20.06
N GLN A 710 -15.71 -37.93 -19.99
CA GLN A 710 -16.77 -38.84 -19.47
C GLN A 710 -16.86 -40.13 -20.30
N THR A 711 -16.76 -40.06 -21.62
CA THR A 711 -16.71 -41.21 -22.50
C THR A 711 -15.48 -42.08 -22.21
N PHE A 712 -14.31 -41.47 -22.06
CA PHE A 712 -13.08 -42.17 -21.70
C PHE A 712 -13.20 -42.83 -20.31
N SER A 713 -13.66 -42.11 -19.30
CA SER A 713 -13.86 -42.67 -17.95
C SER A 713 -14.87 -43.84 -17.95
N THR A 714 -15.99 -43.70 -18.65
CA THR A 714 -16.99 -44.77 -18.78
C THR A 714 -16.40 -46.01 -19.44
N ARG A 715 -15.49 -45.89 -20.41
CA ARG A 715 -14.81 -47.01 -21.06
C ARG A 715 -13.84 -47.72 -20.12
N PHE A 716 -13.01 -47.00 -19.41
CA PHE A 716 -11.78 -47.54 -18.83
C PHE A 716 -11.70 -47.53 -17.30
N SER A 717 -12.60 -46.84 -16.58
CA SER A 717 -12.60 -46.90 -15.11
C SER A 717 -12.89 -48.30 -14.58
N PRO A 718 -12.08 -48.88 -13.69
CA PRO A 718 -12.31 -50.18 -13.09
C PRO A 718 -13.37 -50.18 -11.99
N GLU A 719 -13.96 -48.99 -11.69
CA GLU A 719 -14.97 -48.88 -10.63
C GLU A 719 -16.20 -49.74 -10.92
N GLN A 720 -16.73 -50.39 -9.86
CA GLN A 720 -17.91 -51.28 -9.96
C GLN A 720 -19.16 -50.56 -10.46
N SER A 721 -19.25 -49.26 -10.25
CA SER A 721 -20.39 -48.42 -10.70
C SER A 721 -20.61 -48.49 -12.22
N TYR A 722 -19.57 -48.75 -13.00
CA TYR A 722 -19.65 -48.86 -14.44
C TYR A 722 -20.05 -50.25 -14.94
N GLY A 723 -20.17 -51.26 -14.06
CA GLY A 723 -20.60 -52.60 -14.42
C GLY A 723 -19.61 -53.41 -15.27
N GLN A 724 -20.07 -54.55 -15.79
CA GLN A 724 -19.30 -55.40 -16.69
C GLN A 724 -19.14 -54.80 -18.10
N LEU A 725 -18.21 -55.32 -18.87
CA LEU A 725 -17.86 -54.81 -20.19
C LEU A 725 -19.05 -54.76 -21.17
N ASP A 726 -19.90 -55.81 -21.19
CA ASP A 726 -21.08 -55.84 -22.02
C ASP A 726 -22.10 -54.75 -21.68
N TYR A 727 -22.31 -54.50 -20.41
CA TYR A 727 -23.22 -53.43 -19.97
C TYR A 727 -22.68 -52.05 -20.38
N ARG A 728 -21.38 -51.83 -20.26
CA ARG A 728 -20.77 -50.58 -20.74
C ARG A 728 -20.99 -50.39 -22.22
N GLN A 729 -20.76 -51.47 -23.04
CA GLN A 729 -20.83 -51.35 -24.51
C GLN A 729 -22.30 -51.22 -24.98
N GLN A 730 -23.24 -51.91 -24.36
CA GLN A 730 -24.64 -51.92 -24.83
C GLN A 730 -25.52 -50.83 -24.25
N VAL A 731 -25.17 -50.28 -23.09
CA VAL A 731 -26.02 -49.29 -22.38
C VAL A 731 -25.30 -47.97 -22.16
N LEU A 732 -24.18 -47.95 -21.42
CA LEU A 732 -23.58 -46.70 -20.98
C LEU A 732 -22.90 -45.91 -22.13
N LEU A 733 -22.17 -46.59 -23.01
CA LEU A 733 -21.47 -45.92 -24.11
C LEU A 733 -22.43 -45.35 -25.16
N PRO A 734 -23.53 -46.03 -25.57
CA PRO A 734 -24.55 -45.42 -26.43
C PRO A 734 -25.20 -44.17 -25.81
N GLU A 735 -25.43 -44.12 -24.51
CA GLU A 735 -25.91 -42.92 -23.83
C GLU A 735 -24.89 -41.77 -23.90
N LYS A 736 -23.59 -42.06 -23.67
CA LYS A 736 -22.53 -41.06 -23.80
C LYS A 736 -22.35 -40.58 -25.23
N ASP A 737 -22.48 -41.47 -26.23
CA ASP A 737 -22.44 -41.11 -27.64
C ASP A 737 -23.61 -40.16 -28.02
N ALA A 738 -24.82 -40.43 -27.56
CA ALA A 738 -25.94 -39.54 -27.78
C ALA A 738 -25.71 -38.16 -27.09
N GLN A 739 -25.24 -38.15 -25.85
CA GLN A 739 -24.92 -36.89 -25.15
C GLN A 739 -23.84 -36.07 -25.87
N PHE A 740 -22.78 -36.72 -26.34
CA PHE A 740 -21.72 -36.04 -27.08
C PHE A 740 -22.25 -35.48 -28.40
N LYS A 741 -23.04 -36.23 -29.19
CA LYS A 741 -23.68 -35.79 -30.41
C LYS A 741 -24.59 -34.57 -30.21
N ASP A 742 -25.38 -34.57 -29.14
CA ASP A 742 -26.21 -33.41 -28.79
C ASP A 742 -25.39 -32.13 -28.49
N LEU A 743 -24.27 -32.29 -27.82
CA LEU A 743 -23.33 -31.17 -27.60
C LEU A 743 -22.67 -30.73 -28.89
N LEU A 744 -22.25 -31.67 -29.72
CA LEU A 744 -21.60 -31.41 -30.99
C LEU A 744 -22.53 -30.67 -31.98
N ASN A 745 -23.83 -30.97 -31.97
CA ASN A 745 -24.84 -30.25 -32.80
C ASN A 745 -24.95 -28.75 -32.42
N LYS A 746 -24.46 -28.32 -31.30
CA LYS A 746 -24.42 -26.93 -30.86
C LYS A 746 -23.16 -26.18 -31.32
N VAL A 747 -22.16 -26.90 -31.80
CA VAL A 747 -20.91 -26.34 -32.34
C VAL A 747 -21.18 -25.71 -33.69
N LYS A 748 -20.84 -24.43 -33.85
CA LYS A 748 -21.16 -23.65 -35.06
C LYS A 748 -19.99 -23.64 -36.06
N ASP A 749 -18.78 -23.82 -35.62
CA ASP A 749 -17.58 -23.80 -36.45
C ASP A 749 -17.28 -25.21 -37.02
N LEU A 750 -17.17 -25.30 -38.33
CA LEU A 750 -16.88 -26.57 -39.02
C LEU A 750 -15.49 -27.15 -38.64
N GLY A 751 -14.49 -26.30 -38.42
CA GLY A 751 -13.16 -26.74 -38.00
C GLY A 751 -13.19 -27.32 -36.60
N GLU A 752 -13.91 -26.68 -35.67
CA GLU A 752 -14.10 -27.19 -34.30
C GLU A 752 -14.88 -28.51 -34.29
N ASP A 753 -15.93 -28.63 -35.11
CA ASP A 753 -16.69 -29.89 -35.28
C ASP A 753 -15.78 -31.04 -35.76
N VAL A 754 -14.93 -30.79 -36.75
CA VAL A 754 -13.96 -31.79 -37.28
C VAL A 754 -12.98 -32.20 -36.18
N ILE A 755 -12.41 -31.24 -35.41
CA ILE A 755 -11.47 -31.53 -34.34
C ILE A 755 -12.14 -32.38 -33.25
N LEU A 756 -13.31 -32.01 -32.79
CA LEU A 756 -14.04 -32.72 -31.71
C LEU A 756 -14.43 -34.13 -32.12
N ARG A 757 -14.93 -34.34 -33.35
CA ARG A 757 -15.23 -35.68 -33.91
C ARG A 757 -13.97 -36.54 -33.96
N ARG A 758 -12.86 -35.97 -34.36
CA ARG A 758 -11.58 -36.66 -34.47
C ARG A 758 -11.04 -37.10 -33.09
N LEU A 759 -11.13 -36.22 -32.11
CA LEU A 759 -10.75 -36.57 -30.73
C LEU A 759 -11.68 -37.65 -30.15
N TYR A 760 -12.95 -37.56 -30.43
CA TYR A 760 -13.93 -38.57 -30.03
C TYR A 760 -13.65 -39.94 -30.70
N ASP A 761 -13.36 -39.99 -31.99
CA ASP A 761 -12.99 -41.16 -32.72
C ASP A 761 -11.74 -41.86 -32.16
N LEU A 762 -10.70 -41.09 -31.79
CA LEU A 762 -9.53 -41.61 -31.09
C LEU A 762 -9.87 -42.31 -29.78
N ILE A 763 -10.73 -41.66 -28.96
CA ILE A 763 -11.20 -42.26 -27.68
C ILE A 763 -12.01 -43.52 -27.91
N GLN A 764 -12.90 -43.50 -28.88
CA GLN A 764 -13.76 -44.66 -29.22
C GLN A 764 -12.93 -45.88 -29.71
N ASN A 765 -11.83 -45.63 -30.42
CA ASN A 765 -10.96 -46.67 -30.93
C ASN A 765 -9.77 -46.99 -30.00
N THR A 766 -9.73 -46.42 -28.81
CA THR A 766 -8.81 -46.85 -27.77
C THR A 766 -9.26 -48.18 -27.18
N LEU A 767 -8.31 -49.10 -27.01
CA LEU A 767 -8.54 -50.47 -26.52
C LEU A 767 -8.18 -50.65 -25.08
N ARG A 768 -7.09 -50.03 -24.62
CA ARG A 768 -6.51 -50.18 -23.28
C ARG A 768 -5.84 -48.90 -22.84
N THR A 769 -5.77 -48.70 -21.51
CA THR A 769 -4.99 -47.62 -20.87
C THR A 769 -4.53 -48.04 -19.49
N ASN A 770 -3.40 -47.51 -19.01
CA ASN A 770 -2.92 -47.68 -17.66
C ASN A 770 -3.39 -46.53 -16.71
N PHE A 771 -4.15 -45.56 -17.19
CA PHE A 771 -4.53 -44.35 -16.44
C PHE A 771 -5.18 -44.62 -15.08
N PHE A 772 -5.95 -45.67 -14.93
CA PHE A 772 -6.61 -46.00 -13.68
C PHE A 772 -5.83 -46.98 -12.79
N ARG A 773 -4.64 -47.40 -13.19
CA ARG A 773 -3.75 -48.20 -12.35
C ARG A 773 -3.20 -47.32 -11.20
N LYS A 774 -3.02 -47.90 -10.03
CA LYS A 774 -2.34 -47.26 -8.92
C LYS A 774 -0.85 -47.30 -9.15
N HIS A 775 -0.24 -46.15 -9.33
CA HIS A 775 1.20 -45.96 -9.48
C HIS A 775 1.83 -45.38 -8.22
N GLU A 776 3.14 -45.57 -8.08
CA GLU A 776 3.92 -44.77 -7.15
C GLU A 776 3.92 -43.30 -7.58
N ILE A 777 4.04 -42.39 -6.61
CA ILE A 777 3.96 -40.93 -6.83
C ILE A 777 4.98 -40.43 -7.86
N SER A 778 6.07 -41.18 -8.08
CA SER A 778 7.14 -40.86 -9.05
C SER A 778 6.79 -41.20 -10.51
N GLU A 779 5.74 -41.99 -10.79
CA GLU A 779 5.38 -42.45 -12.15
C GLU A 779 4.23 -41.58 -12.69
N THR A 780 4.56 -40.77 -13.70
CA THR A 780 3.64 -39.75 -14.27
C THR A 780 3.20 -40.08 -15.71
N PHE A 781 3.67 -41.21 -16.30
CA PHE A 781 3.34 -41.56 -17.67
C PHE A 781 1.95 -42.18 -17.81
N ILE A 782 1.30 -41.86 -18.94
CA ILE A 782 0.01 -42.42 -19.34
C ILE A 782 0.16 -43.06 -20.69
N SER A 783 -0.37 -44.29 -20.82
CA SER A 783 -0.32 -45.07 -22.05
C SER A 783 -1.72 -45.39 -22.55
N VAL A 784 -1.90 -45.33 -23.87
CA VAL A 784 -3.11 -45.77 -24.56
C VAL A 784 -2.76 -46.69 -25.72
N LYS A 785 -3.53 -47.78 -25.91
CA LYS A 785 -3.45 -48.68 -27.06
C LYS A 785 -4.62 -48.44 -27.98
N LEU A 786 -4.39 -48.15 -29.27
CA LEU A 786 -5.42 -47.90 -30.27
C LEU A 786 -5.52 -49.04 -31.29
N ASN A 787 -6.73 -49.28 -31.79
CA ASN A 787 -6.98 -49.99 -33.02
C ASN A 787 -6.88 -48.98 -34.19
N SER A 788 -5.65 -48.78 -34.71
CA SER A 788 -5.41 -47.76 -35.72
C SER A 788 -6.17 -47.99 -37.04
N ARG A 789 -6.55 -49.23 -37.36
CA ARG A 789 -7.34 -49.52 -38.57
C ARG A 789 -8.79 -49.09 -38.50
N LYS A 790 -9.33 -48.90 -37.30
CA LYS A 790 -10.70 -48.40 -37.06
C LYS A 790 -10.76 -46.88 -36.93
N VAL A 791 -9.62 -46.22 -36.68
CA VAL A 791 -9.57 -44.77 -36.60
C VAL A 791 -9.70 -44.17 -37.99
N GLU A 792 -10.63 -43.24 -38.19
CA GLU A 792 -10.85 -42.56 -39.45
C GLU A 792 -9.58 -41.80 -39.90
N LYS A 793 -9.33 -41.75 -41.23
CA LYS A 793 -8.23 -40.96 -41.81
C LYS A 793 -6.86 -41.17 -41.17
N MET A 794 -6.57 -42.43 -40.73
CA MET A 794 -5.28 -42.76 -40.17
C MET A 794 -4.21 -42.74 -41.30
N PRO A 795 -3.03 -42.10 -41.09
CA PRO A 795 -1.97 -42.05 -42.08
C PRO A 795 -1.48 -43.45 -42.52
N ALA A 796 -1.32 -43.65 -43.82
CA ALA A 796 -0.86 -44.91 -44.40
C ALA A 796 0.68 -45.04 -44.40
N PRO A 797 1.22 -46.26 -44.19
CA PRO A 797 0.53 -47.54 -43.96
C PRO A 797 -0.09 -47.58 -42.56
N THR A 798 -1.36 -48.00 -42.46
CA THR A 798 -2.08 -48.03 -41.23
C THR A 798 -1.64 -49.21 -40.36
N PRO A 799 -1.09 -49.04 -39.17
CA PRO A 799 -0.72 -50.12 -38.26
C PRO A 799 -1.97 -50.85 -37.77
N LEU A 800 -1.81 -52.09 -37.31
CA LEU A 800 -2.89 -52.80 -36.60
C LEU A 800 -3.18 -52.13 -35.24
N TYR A 801 -2.11 -52.01 -34.49
CA TYR A 801 -2.13 -51.37 -33.16
C TYR A 801 -1.12 -50.26 -33.06
N GLU A 802 -1.44 -49.22 -32.29
CA GLU A 802 -0.55 -48.16 -31.90
C GLU A 802 -0.63 -48.01 -30.36
N ILE A 803 0.52 -48.02 -29.70
CA ILE A 803 0.63 -47.60 -28.29
C ILE A 803 1.23 -46.21 -28.30
N PHE A 804 0.51 -45.29 -27.71
CA PHE A 804 1.00 -43.93 -27.47
C PHE A 804 1.22 -43.73 -25.96
N VAL A 805 2.43 -43.28 -25.61
CA VAL A 805 2.82 -43.04 -24.22
C VAL A 805 3.21 -41.59 -24.07
N GLN A 806 2.63 -40.94 -23.07
CA GLN A 806 2.90 -39.55 -22.74
C GLN A 806 3.39 -39.44 -21.30
N ASP A 807 4.48 -38.71 -21.11
CA ASP A 807 4.98 -38.29 -19.82
C ASP A 807 5.26 -36.78 -19.84
N VAL A 808 5.58 -36.22 -18.67
CA VAL A 808 5.99 -34.81 -18.55
C VAL A 808 7.22 -34.53 -19.42
N GLY A 809 8.16 -35.46 -19.45
CA GLY A 809 9.44 -35.33 -20.18
C GLY A 809 9.42 -35.81 -21.59
N MET A 810 8.44 -36.65 -22.00
CA MET A 810 8.47 -37.29 -23.33
C MET A 810 7.07 -37.53 -23.91
N GLU A 811 7.08 -37.79 -25.23
CA GLU A 811 6.04 -38.49 -25.99
C GLU A 811 6.66 -39.62 -26.78
N GLY A 812 5.99 -40.77 -26.80
CA GLY A 812 6.43 -41.92 -27.55
C GLY A 812 5.31 -42.63 -28.24
N THR A 813 5.61 -43.24 -29.40
CA THR A 813 4.68 -44.10 -30.13
C THR A 813 5.33 -45.44 -30.49
N HIS A 814 4.54 -46.51 -30.44
CA HIS A 814 4.94 -47.83 -30.93
C HIS A 814 3.87 -48.34 -31.87
N LEU A 815 4.27 -48.48 -33.15
CA LEU A 815 3.42 -48.90 -34.27
C LEU A 815 3.64 -50.39 -34.57
N ARG A 816 2.56 -51.17 -34.56
CA ARG A 816 2.59 -52.62 -34.76
C ARG A 816 1.62 -53.00 -35.88
N PHE A 817 2.13 -53.72 -36.90
CA PHE A 817 1.33 -54.04 -38.10
C PHE A 817 0.65 -55.40 -38.04
N GLY A 818 0.95 -56.24 -37.06
CA GLY A 818 0.34 -57.52 -36.77
C GLY A 818 0.47 -57.92 -35.28
N ASN A 819 -0.15 -59.03 -34.91
CA ASN A 819 -0.11 -59.51 -33.51
C ASN A 819 1.30 -59.92 -33.09
N VAL A 820 2.03 -60.57 -33.99
CA VAL A 820 3.45 -60.90 -33.78
C VAL A 820 4.29 -60.00 -34.68
N ALA A 821 4.92 -59.03 -34.07
CA ALA A 821 5.70 -58.03 -34.77
C ALA A 821 6.94 -57.65 -33.99
N ARG A 822 8.04 -57.37 -34.67
CA ARG A 822 9.32 -56.99 -34.06
C ARG A 822 9.86 -55.76 -34.73
N GLY A 823 10.51 -54.86 -33.93
CA GLY A 823 11.13 -53.68 -34.47
C GLY A 823 11.84 -52.86 -33.42
N GLY A 824 12.69 -51.95 -33.85
CA GLY A 824 13.51 -51.12 -32.97
C GLY A 824 12.80 -49.86 -32.43
N LEU A 825 13.27 -49.43 -31.30
CA LEU A 825 12.85 -48.16 -30.69
C LEU A 825 13.92 -47.09 -30.97
N ARG A 826 13.48 -45.91 -31.35
CA ARG A 826 14.37 -44.79 -31.71
C ARG A 826 14.16 -43.62 -30.79
N TRP A 827 15.26 -42.95 -30.37
CA TRP A 827 15.16 -41.59 -29.85
C TRP A 827 15.22 -40.62 -31.03
N SER A 828 14.12 -39.90 -31.28
CA SER A 828 13.97 -38.90 -32.33
C SER A 828 14.32 -37.50 -31.86
N ASP A 829 14.87 -36.69 -32.74
CA ASP A 829 15.15 -35.26 -32.58
C ASP A 829 14.08 -34.37 -33.28
N ARG A 830 12.97 -34.96 -33.69
CA ARG A 830 11.86 -34.33 -34.45
C ARG A 830 10.56 -34.31 -33.67
N PRO A 831 10.41 -33.42 -32.65
CA PRO A 831 9.24 -33.45 -31.79
C PRO A 831 7.92 -33.19 -32.52
N ASP A 832 7.92 -32.39 -33.60
CA ASP A 832 6.71 -31.97 -34.29
C ASP A 832 6.10 -33.06 -35.16
N ASP A 833 6.92 -33.99 -35.65
CA ASP A 833 6.46 -35.06 -36.59
C ASP A 833 7.15 -36.40 -36.36
N PHE A 834 7.58 -36.70 -35.12
CA PHE A 834 8.32 -37.95 -34.82
C PHE A 834 7.50 -39.19 -35.18
N ARG A 835 6.18 -39.17 -35.01
CA ARG A 835 5.32 -40.31 -35.36
C ARG A 835 5.41 -40.60 -36.87
N ASN A 836 5.44 -39.59 -37.73
CA ASN A 836 5.60 -39.77 -39.16
C ASN A 836 6.99 -40.30 -39.57
N GLU A 837 8.04 -39.88 -38.87
CA GLU A 837 9.33 -40.47 -38.98
C GLU A 837 9.30 -41.97 -38.67
N ILE A 838 8.70 -42.34 -37.53
CA ILE A 838 8.56 -43.74 -37.14
C ILE A 838 7.71 -44.54 -38.15
N LEU A 839 6.59 -43.95 -38.62
CA LEU A 839 5.77 -44.58 -39.65
C LEU A 839 6.51 -44.83 -40.99
N GLY A 840 7.32 -43.83 -41.43
CA GLY A 840 8.17 -43.96 -42.60
C GLY A 840 9.22 -45.06 -42.48
N LEU A 841 9.82 -45.18 -41.30
CA LEU A 841 10.77 -46.27 -40.99
C LEU A 841 10.08 -47.63 -40.91
N ALA A 842 8.88 -47.69 -40.35
CA ALA A 842 8.07 -48.90 -40.27
C ALA A 842 7.68 -49.39 -41.68
N LYS A 843 7.31 -48.50 -42.59
CA LYS A 843 7.03 -48.81 -44.01
C LYS A 843 8.21 -49.55 -44.67
N THR A 844 9.42 -49.10 -44.40
CA THR A 844 10.63 -49.74 -44.96
C THR A 844 10.89 -51.12 -44.32
N GLN A 845 10.55 -51.28 -43.03
CA GLN A 845 10.77 -52.55 -42.31
C GLN A 845 9.76 -53.64 -42.70
N GLN A 846 8.54 -53.31 -43.13
CA GLN A 846 7.56 -54.28 -43.57
C GLN A 846 8.11 -55.20 -44.68
N SER A 847 8.92 -54.67 -45.57
CA SER A 847 9.54 -55.40 -46.67
C SER A 847 10.79 -56.19 -46.29
N LYS A 848 11.48 -55.79 -45.21
CA LYS A 848 12.80 -56.34 -44.82
C LYS A 848 12.74 -57.52 -43.84
N ASN A 849 11.70 -57.62 -42.98
CA ASN A 849 11.62 -58.58 -41.89
C ASN A 849 10.74 -59.80 -42.14
N VAL A 850 10.21 -59.96 -43.36
CA VAL A 850 9.29 -61.04 -43.76
C VAL A 850 9.86 -62.47 -43.50
N VAL A 851 11.19 -62.61 -43.44
CA VAL A 851 11.82 -63.89 -43.24
C VAL A 851 11.91 -64.33 -41.80
N ILE A 852 11.91 -63.33 -40.86
CA ILE A 852 12.13 -63.62 -39.41
C ILE A 852 10.80 -63.52 -38.63
N VAL A 853 9.95 -62.52 -38.92
CA VAL A 853 8.60 -62.34 -38.38
C VAL A 853 7.67 -61.92 -39.49
N PRO A 854 6.39 -62.31 -39.48
CA PRO A 854 5.44 -62.07 -40.60
C PRO A 854 5.22 -60.56 -40.84
N VAL A 855 5.39 -59.73 -39.84
CA VAL A 855 5.21 -58.29 -39.92
C VAL A 855 6.15 -57.51 -38.97
N GLY A 856 6.44 -56.27 -39.33
CA GLY A 856 7.29 -55.37 -38.56
C GLY A 856 6.56 -54.53 -37.53
N SER A 857 7.33 -54.00 -36.59
CA SER A 857 6.94 -52.93 -35.70
C SER A 857 8.03 -51.85 -35.72
N LYS A 858 7.69 -50.66 -35.27
CA LYS A 858 8.62 -49.57 -35.07
C LYS A 858 8.11 -48.64 -33.97
N GLY A 859 8.97 -48.26 -33.08
CA GLY A 859 8.64 -47.27 -32.06
C GLY A 859 9.72 -46.19 -31.97
N GLY A 860 9.35 -45.14 -31.32
CA GLY A 860 10.26 -44.05 -30.98
C GLY A 860 9.63 -43.05 -30.04
N PHE A 861 10.49 -42.23 -29.48
CA PHE A 861 10.10 -41.19 -28.56
C PHE A 861 10.91 -39.92 -28.75
N VAL A 862 10.35 -38.79 -28.27
CA VAL A 862 10.98 -37.49 -28.27
C VAL A 862 11.04 -36.94 -26.88
N LEU A 863 12.07 -36.15 -26.53
CA LEU A 863 12.12 -35.36 -25.31
C LEU A 863 11.42 -34.04 -25.52
N LYS A 864 10.58 -33.67 -24.56
CA LYS A 864 9.82 -32.41 -24.60
C LYS A 864 10.64 -31.20 -24.16
N SER A 865 11.76 -31.40 -23.47
CA SER A 865 12.61 -30.33 -22.98
C SER A 865 13.84 -30.15 -23.86
N LYS A 866 14.31 -28.92 -24.07
CA LYS A 866 15.56 -28.60 -24.73
C LYS A 866 16.70 -28.59 -23.73
N PHE A 867 17.75 -29.34 -23.99
CA PHE A 867 18.93 -29.42 -23.13
C PHE A 867 20.10 -28.64 -23.75
N LYS A 868 20.81 -27.89 -22.90
CA LYS A 868 22.02 -27.15 -23.33
C LYS A 868 23.22 -28.07 -23.59
N ASP A 869 23.29 -29.18 -22.86
CA ASP A 869 24.36 -30.16 -22.93
C ASP A 869 23.84 -31.53 -23.46
N ARG A 870 24.58 -32.12 -24.38
CA ARG A 870 24.30 -33.44 -24.95
C ARG A 870 24.35 -34.56 -23.91
N LYS A 871 25.16 -34.41 -22.86
CA LYS A 871 25.26 -35.39 -21.77
C LYS A 871 23.97 -35.43 -20.97
N MET A 872 23.47 -34.27 -20.57
CA MET A 872 22.18 -34.13 -19.88
C MET A 872 21.01 -34.68 -20.70
N ALA A 873 21.00 -34.38 -22.03
CA ALA A 873 19.98 -34.91 -22.93
C ALA A 873 20.01 -36.43 -22.98
N ARG A 874 21.20 -37.05 -22.93
CA ARG A 874 21.35 -38.50 -22.93
C ARG A 874 20.94 -39.15 -21.62
N GLU A 875 21.25 -38.54 -20.49
CA GLU A 875 20.82 -38.98 -19.18
C GLU A 875 19.27 -38.95 -19.10
N GLU A 876 18.66 -37.84 -19.51
CA GLU A 876 17.23 -37.73 -19.58
C GLU A 876 16.58 -38.72 -20.57
N SER A 877 17.18 -38.91 -21.73
CA SER A 877 16.68 -39.87 -22.69
C SER A 877 16.68 -41.33 -22.16
N HIS A 878 17.59 -41.65 -21.28
CA HIS A 878 17.62 -42.96 -20.62
C HIS A 878 16.46 -43.09 -19.61
N ILE A 879 16.20 -42.08 -18.81
CA ILE A 879 15.06 -42.03 -17.86
C ILE A 879 13.74 -42.15 -18.64
N GLN A 880 13.58 -41.35 -19.68
CA GLN A 880 12.37 -41.34 -20.49
C GLN A 880 12.20 -42.63 -21.31
N TYR A 881 13.26 -43.28 -21.74
CA TYR A 881 13.22 -44.59 -22.34
C TYR A 881 12.64 -45.65 -21.37
N GLN A 882 13.09 -45.66 -20.12
CA GLN A 882 12.58 -46.56 -19.08
C GLN A 882 11.05 -46.37 -18.91
N ARG A 883 10.59 -45.12 -18.80
CA ARG A 883 9.15 -44.79 -18.69
C ARG A 883 8.37 -45.26 -19.92
N PHE A 884 8.95 -45.08 -21.11
CA PHE A 884 8.34 -45.57 -22.36
C PHE A 884 8.15 -47.09 -22.38
N ILE A 885 9.18 -47.84 -21.95
CA ILE A 885 9.12 -49.32 -21.84
C ILE A 885 8.08 -49.74 -20.81
N ARG A 886 8.10 -49.16 -19.60
CA ARG A 886 7.12 -49.44 -18.52
C ARG A 886 5.68 -49.17 -19.00
N GLY A 887 5.46 -48.00 -19.63
CA GLY A 887 4.16 -47.64 -20.17
C GLY A 887 3.63 -48.58 -21.24
N MET A 888 4.46 -49.20 -22.05
CA MET A 888 4.05 -50.24 -23.01
C MET A 888 3.72 -51.56 -22.30
N LEU A 889 4.55 -52.00 -21.35
CA LEU A 889 4.37 -53.23 -20.61
C LEU A 889 3.12 -53.23 -19.76
N GLU A 890 2.79 -52.13 -19.11
CA GLU A 890 1.62 -52.04 -18.24
C GLU A 890 0.26 -52.26 -18.91
N ILE A 891 0.19 -52.09 -20.22
CA ILE A 891 -1.04 -52.35 -21.02
C ILE A 891 -0.93 -53.55 -21.93
N THR A 892 0.16 -54.38 -21.75
CA THR A 892 0.39 -55.60 -22.50
C THR A 892 0.06 -56.82 -21.66
N ASP A 893 -0.60 -57.83 -22.22
CA ASP A 893 -0.90 -59.06 -21.50
C ASP A 893 0.39 -59.85 -21.19
N ASN A 894 0.33 -60.71 -20.19
CA ASN A 894 1.45 -61.53 -19.81
C ASN A 894 1.04 -63.01 -19.85
N LEU A 895 2.01 -63.91 -19.78
CA LEU A 895 1.77 -65.33 -19.64
C LEU A 895 2.07 -65.78 -18.22
N ASP A 896 1.25 -66.65 -17.68
CA ASP A 896 1.50 -67.27 -16.39
C ASP A 896 2.58 -68.40 -16.54
N ARG A 897 2.90 -69.08 -15.43
CA ARG A 897 3.88 -70.18 -15.39
C ARG A 897 3.48 -71.41 -16.22
N HIS A 898 2.21 -71.48 -16.60
CA HIS A 898 1.67 -72.56 -17.45
C HIS A 898 1.55 -72.16 -18.91
N GLY A 899 1.91 -70.92 -19.25
CA GLY A 899 1.81 -70.36 -20.58
C GLY A 899 0.42 -69.83 -20.95
N GLU A 900 -0.50 -69.67 -19.93
CA GLU A 900 -1.82 -69.11 -20.13
C GLU A 900 -1.77 -67.59 -20.08
N PRO A 901 -2.37 -66.90 -21.06
CA PRO A 901 -2.35 -65.45 -21.10
C PRO A 901 -3.34 -64.84 -20.07
N TYR A 902 -2.91 -63.73 -19.42
CA TYR A 902 -3.77 -62.97 -18.54
C TYR A 902 -3.61 -61.46 -18.75
N HIS A 903 -4.70 -60.72 -18.49
CA HIS A 903 -4.73 -59.27 -18.62
C HIS A 903 -4.00 -58.60 -17.43
N PRO A 904 -3.38 -57.40 -17.67
CA PRO A 904 -2.81 -56.62 -16.58
C PRO A 904 -3.91 -56.22 -15.59
N GLN A 905 -3.52 -56.15 -14.33
CA GLN A 905 -4.46 -55.74 -13.23
C GLN A 905 -4.91 -54.30 -13.45
N ASP A 906 -6.20 -54.02 -13.12
CA ASP A 906 -6.85 -52.70 -13.22
C ASP A 906 -6.84 -52.07 -14.64
N VAL A 907 -6.68 -52.88 -15.69
CA VAL A 907 -6.77 -52.46 -17.11
C VAL A 907 -7.99 -53.10 -17.75
N ILE A 908 -8.89 -52.23 -18.25
CA ILE A 908 -10.04 -52.68 -19.01
C ILE A 908 -9.62 -52.88 -20.46
N CYS A 909 -9.80 -54.12 -21.02
CA CYS A 909 -9.36 -54.49 -22.35
C CYS A 909 -10.56 -54.69 -23.29
N TYR A 910 -10.55 -53.98 -24.45
CA TYR A 910 -11.56 -54.05 -25.51
C TYR A 910 -11.07 -54.88 -26.71
N ASP A 911 -9.91 -55.52 -26.61
CA ASP A 911 -9.31 -56.40 -27.60
C ASP A 911 -9.10 -57.80 -27.01
N SER A 912 -8.77 -58.74 -27.85
CA SER A 912 -8.38 -60.10 -27.46
C SER A 912 -7.00 -60.08 -26.80
N MET A 913 -6.64 -61.21 -26.16
CA MET A 913 -5.32 -61.44 -25.57
C MET A 913 -4.20 -61.11 -26.53
N ASP A 914 -3.25 -60.29 -26.08
CA ASP A 914 -2.12 -59.82 -26.84
C ASP A 914 -0.84 -59.77 -26.00
N PRO A 915 -0.22 -60.94 -25.65
CA PRO A 915 0.94 -61.00 -24.79
C PRO A 915 2.26 -60.79 -25.52
N TYR A 916 2.25 -60.46 -26.80
CA TYR A 916 3.49 -60.31 -27.58
C TYR A 916 3.91 -58.84 -27.73
N LEU A 917 4.99 -58.48 -27.07
CA LEU A 917 5.66 -57.21 -27.24
C LEU A 917 7.18 -57.48 -27.22
N VAL A 918 7.86 -57.13 -28.29
CA VAL A 918 9.33 -57.26 -28.46
C VAL A 918 9.88 -55.96 -28.98
N VAL A 919 10.92 -55.44 -28.37
CA VAL A 919 11.62 -54.24 -28.81
C VAL A 919 13.04 -54.56 -29.25
N ALA A 920 13.63 -53.73 -30.05
CA ALA A 920 15.04 -53.85 -30.46
C ALA A 920 15.74 -52.51 -30.37
N ALA A 921 17.05 -52.51 -30.36
CA ALA A 921 17.85 -51.30 -30.42
C ALA A 921 17.74 -50.62 -31.79
N ASP A 922 17.73 -49.28 -31.79
CA ASP A 922 17.83 -48.45 -32.96
C ASP A 922 18.71 -47.22 -32.68
N LYS A 923 18.74 -46.23 -33.58
CA LYS A 923 19.50 -44.99 -33.43
C LYS A 923 19.15 -44.28 -32.14
N GLY A 924 20.15 -44.06 -31.32
CA GLY A 924 20.01 -43.33 -30.03
C GLY A 924 19.70 -44.22 -28.82
N THR A 925 19.27 -45.48 -29.02
CA THR A 925 18.90 -46.42 -27.95
C THR A 925 19.74 -47.68 -27.90
N SER A 926 20.80 -47.79 -28.71
CA SER A 926 21.66 -48.99 -28.81
C SER A 926 22.28 -49.44 -27.49
N ALA A 927 22.46 -48.53 -26.56
CA ALA A 927 23.03 -48.83 -25.21
C ALA A 927 21.93 -49.13 -24.18
N PHE A 928 20.64 -49.19 -24.55
CA PHE A 928 19.52 -49.31 -23.61
C PHE A 928 18.84 -50.67 -23.62
N SER A 929 19.36 -51.62 -24.41
CA SER A 929 18.78 -52.98 -24.51
C SER A 929 18.79 -53.71 -23.17
N ASP A 930 19.91 -53.64 -22.45
CA ASP A 930 20.01 -54.26 -21.12
C ASP A 930 19.03 -53.66 -20.12
N THR A 931 18.82 -52.32 -20.21
CA THR A 931 17.81 -51.61 -19.40
C THR A 931 16.40 -52.10 -19.72
N ALA A 932 16.07 -52.29 -20.99
CA ALA A 932 14.74 -52.78 -21.37
C ALA A 932 14.51 -54.21 -20.88
N ASN A 933 15.52 -55.08 -20.97
CA ASN A 933 15.44 -56.46 -20.46
C ASN A 933 15.29 -56.46 -18.91
N GLN A 934 16.04 -55.61 -18.23
CA GLN A 934 15.88 -55.47 -16.77
C GLN A 934 14.46 -55.06 -16.39
N ILE A 935 13.85 -54.07 -17.06
CA ILE A 935 12.45 -53.67 -16.84
C ILE A 935 11.47 -54.81 -17.13
N SER A 936 11.70 -55.58 -18.18
CA SER A 936 10.93 -56.74 -18.52
C SER A 936 10.95 -57.78 -17.37
N MET A 937 12.11 -58.05 -16.79
CA MET A 937 12.25 -58.91 -15.62
C MET A 937 11.60 -58.34 -14.35
N GLU A 938 11.72 -57.01 -14.12
CA GLU A 938 11.09 -56.33 -13.00
C GLU A 938 9.54 -56.43 -13.06
N HIS A 939 8.99 -56.52 -14.27
CA HIS A 939 7.56 -56.67 -14.53
C HIS A 939 7.11 -58.16 -14.61
N ASP A 940 8.00 -59.11 -14.32
CA ASP A 940 7.74 -60.55 -14.50
C ASP A 940 7.17 -60.88 -15.88
N TYR A 941 7.58 -60.12 -16.91
CA TYR A 941 7.10 -60.28 -18.25
C TYR A 941 7.70 -61.55 -18.89
N TRP A 942 6.90 -62.38 -19.50
CA TRP A 942 7.24 -63.75 -19.90
C TRP A 942 8.47 -63.85 -20.78
N LEU A 943 8.83 -62.86 -21.55
CA LEU A 943 10.02 -62.81 -22.34
C LEU A 943 11.32 -62.55 -21.56
N GLY A 944 11.22 -61.95 -20.39
CA GLY A 944 12.39 -61.67 -19.54
C GLY A 944 13.50 -60.95 -20.28
N ASP A 945 14.70 -61.56 -20.33
CA ASP A 945 15.89 -61.02 -20.97
C ASP A 945 15.86 -61.12 -22.53
N ALA A 946 14.87 -61.77 -23.11
CA ALA A 946 14.65 -61.80 -24.55
C ALA A 946 13.71 -60.68 -25.04
N PHE A 947 13.20 -59.84 -24.20
CA PHE A 947 12.30 -58.74 -24.53
C PHE A 947 12.95 -57.74 -25.48
N ALA A 948 14.20 -57.33 -25.19
CA ALA A 948 14.98 -56.47 -26.07
C ALA A 948 16.03 -57.33 -26.76
N SER A 949 15.68 -57.77 -27.96
CA SER A 949 16.63 -58.50 -28.77
C SER A 949 17.50 -57.58 -29.62
N GLY A 950 18.80 -57.61 -29.43
CA GLY A 950 19.83 -56.81 -30.12
C GLY A 950 20.02 -57.16 -31.57
#